data_1e0a7ff3d5a004598abaa9be9eba77db
#
_entry.id   1e0a7ff3d5a004598abaa9be9eba77db
#
_cell.length_a   1.000
_cell.length_b   1.000
_cell.length_c   1.000
_cell.angle_alpha   90.00
_cell.angle_beta   90.00
_cell.angle_gamma   90.00
#
_symmetry.space_group_name_H-M   'P 1'
#
loop_
_entity.id
_entity.type
_entity.pdbx_description
1 polymer ?
#
loop_
_entity_poly.entity_id
_entity_poly.type
_entity_poly.pdbx_seq_one_letter_code
_entity_poly.pdbx_strand_id
1 'polypeptide(L)'
;MQAVEHFITQFVPEHYDLFLNLSRETKTFSGKVTITGQAQSDRISLHQKDLEITSVEVAGQARPFTVDHDNEALHIELAEAGQVELVIAFSGKITDNMTGIYPSYYTVDGVKKEVLSTQFESHFAREAFPCVDEPEAKATFDLALRFDQAEGEVALSNMPEIDVENRKETGIWKFATTPRMSSYLLAFVAGDLQGVTAKTKNGTLVGVYSTKAHPLSNLDFSLDIAVRSIEFYEDYYGVKYPIPQSLHIALPDFSAGAMENWGLVTYREVYLVVDENSTFASRQQVALVVAHELAHQWFGNLVTMKWWDDLWLNESFANMMEYVCVDAIEPSWNIFEDFQTGGVPAALKRDATDGVQSVHVEVKHPDEINTLFDGAIVYAKGSRLMHMLRRWLGDADFAKGLHAYFEKHQYSNTIGRDLWNALGQASGRDVAAFMDSWLEQPGYPVLTVKVENDVLKISQKQFFIGEHEDKNRLWVVPLNSNWKGLPDTLETESIEIPGYAALLAENKGALRLNTENTAHYITDYQGDLLDAVLAELESLDNTSKLQIVQERRLLAEAGHISYADLLPVLDKLAKEESYLVVSAVSQVIAALERFIDEGTEAEKAFNSLVAKLARHNYDRLGFEAKDGESDEDELVRQLAVSMMIRSNDAEASQVASQIFAAHKENLAGLPAAIRAQVLINEMKHHETKDLVATYLDLYTHATDAVFKRQLAAALAYSTDADNIQTLISSWKDKFVVKPQDLSSWYLQFLGHQATQETVWVWARENWDWIKAALGGDMSFDSFVIFPSHIFKTEQRLAEYKEFFEPQLSDLALSRNIRMGIKDIAARVDLIKREKAAVEAVVAQYAKA
;
A
#
# COMPACT_ATOMS: atom_id res chain seq x y z
N MET A 1 14.33 -21.68 -13.31
CA MET A 1 13.13 -22.27 -12.71
C MET A 1 12.21 -22.69 -13.83
N GLN A 2 11.53 -23.83 -13.71
CA GLN A 2 10.53 -24.23 -14.68
C GLN A 2 9.23 -23.51 -14.34
N ALA A 3 8.58 -22.89 -15.32
CA ALA A 3 7.28 -22.26 -15.12
C ALA A 3 6.26 -23.33 -14.71
N VAL A 4 5.33 -22.94 -13.81
CA VAL A 4 4.22 -23.83 -13.45
C VAL A 4 3.29 -24.07 -14.64
N GLU A 5 2.64 -25.21 -14.66
CA GLU A 5 1.65 -25.53 -15.68
C GLU A 5 0.34 -24.78 -15.41
N HIS A 6 -0.24 -24.16 -16.41
CA HIS A 6 -1.53 -23.49 -16.34
C HIS A 6 -2.65 -24.50 -16.60
N PHE A 7 -3.46 -24.78 -15.58
CA PHE A 7 -4.53 -25.78 -15.66
C PHE A 7 -5.71 -25.35 -16.54
N ILE A 8 -5.86 -24.05 -16.78
CA ILE A 8 -6.84 -23.56 -17.76
C ILE A 8 -6.60 -24.13 -19.17
N THR A 9 -5.35 -24.51 -19.49
CA THR A 9 -5.02 -25.14 -20.78
C THR A 9 -5.55 -26.57 -20.89
N GLN A 10 -5.83 -27.20 -19.75
CA GLN A 10 -6.39 -28.55 -19.65
C GLN A 10 -7.90 -28.53 -19.50
N PHE A 11 -8.40 -27.59 -18.71
CA PHE A 11 -9.82 -27.48 -18.37
C PHE A 11 -10.25 -26.02 -18.25
N VAL A 12 -11.23 -25.62 -19.05
CA VAL A 12 -11.84 -24.29 -19.01
C VAL A 12 -13.15 -24.36 -18.23
N PRO A 13 -13.19 -23.89 -16.97
CA PRO A 13 -14.43 -23.89 -16.19
C PRO A 13 -15.42 -22.86 -16.73
N GLU A 14 -16.70 -23.18 -16.63
CA GLU A 14 -17.82 -22.30 -17.02
C GLU A 14 -18.67 -21.90 -15.82
N HIS A 15 -18.91 -22.85 -14.91
CA HIS A 15 -19.75 -22.64 -13.74
C HIS A 15 -19.34 -23.54 -12.55
N TYR A 16 -19.43 -22.96 -11.36
CA TYR A 16 -19.25 -23.63 -10.07
C TYR A 16 -20.55 -23.53 -9.25
N ASP A 17 -21.07 -24.68 -8.81
CA ASP A 17 -22.12 -24.77 -7.78
C ASP A 17 -21.42 -25.27 -6.50
N LEU A 18 -21.16 -24.35 -5.56
CA LEU A 18 -20.35 -24.57 -4.36
C LEU A 18 -21.23 -24.55 -3.11
N PHE A 19 -21.26 -25.66 -2.39
CA PHE A 19 -21.80 -25.75 -1.05
C PHE A 19 -20.69 -25.92 -0.01
N LEU A 20 -20.70 -25.10 1.04
CA LEU A 20 -19.79 -25.19 2.18
C LEU A 20 -20.58 -25.29 3.49
N ASN A 21 -20.19 -26.25 4.33
CA ASN A 21 -20.71 -26.42 5.68
C ASN A 21 -19.59 -26.18 6.69
N LEU A 22 -19.64 -25.04 7.39
CA LEU A 22 -18.58 -24.50 8.22
C LEU A 22 -18.85 -24.76 9.70
N SER A 23 -17.84 -25.15 10.46
CA SER A 23 -17.91 -25.27 11.92
C SER A 23 -16.84 -24.40 12.59
N ARG A 24 -17.26 -23.36 13.30
CA ARG A 24 -16.38 -22.54 14.13
C ARG A 24 -15.88 -23.31 15.35
N GLU A 25 -16.70 -24.21 15.89
CA GLU A 25 -16.36 -25.01 17.06
C GLU A 25 -15.17 -25.93 16.80
N THR A 26 -15.19 -26.64 15.67
CA THR A 26 -14.14 -27.62 15.31
C THR A 26 -13.03 -27.02 14.45
N LYS A 27 -13.19 -25.80 13.97
CA LYS A 27 -12.29 -25.15 13.01
C LYS A 27 -12.08 -25.98 11.73
N THR A 28 -13.18 -26.52 11.22
CA THR A 28 -13.20 -27.36 10.01
C THR A 28 -14.37 -26.97 9.11
N PHE A 29 -14.30 -27.38 7.86
CA PHE A 29 -15.42 -27.32 6.94
C PHE A 29 -15.48 -28.58 6.08
N SER A 30 -16.68 -28.88 5.58
CA SER A 30 -16.88 -29.83 4.50
C SER A 30 -17.55 -29.11 3.34
N GLY A 31 -17.32 -29.60 2.13
CA GLY A 31 -17.88 -28.98 0.95
C GLY A 31 -18.18 -29.97 -0.16
N LYS A 32 -19.01 -29.52 -1.07
CA LYS A 32 -19.30 -30.16 -2.34
C LYS A 32 -19.28 -29.07 -3.42
N VAL A 33 -18.54 -29.32 -4.48
CA VAL A 33 -18.55 -28.46 -5.65
C VAL A 33 -18.95 -29.25 -6.88
N THR A 34 -19.87 -28.68 -7.67
CA THR A 34 -20.17 -29.17 -9.01
C THR A 34 -19.58 -28.19 -10.00
N ILE A 35 -18.68 -28.62 -10.88
CA ILE A 35 -17.99 -27.78 -11.86
C ILE A 35 -18.38 -28.26 -13.25
N THR A 36 -18.95 -27.37 -14.05
CA THR A 36 -19.17 -27.60 -15.47
C THR A 36 -18.13 -26.85 -16.28
N GLY A 37 -17.65 -27.45 -17.36
CA GLY A 37 -16.66 -26.83 -18.22
C GLY A 37 -16.18 -27.74 -19.34
N GLN A 38 -15.21 -27.23 -20.11
CA GLN A 38 -14.66 -27.87 -21.29
C GLN A 38 -13.30 -28.50 -21.00
N ALA A 39 -13.22 -29.83 -20.97
CA ALA A 39 -11.95 -30.54 -20.89
C ALA A 39 -11.28 -30.65 -22.27
N GLN A 40 -9.98 -30.40 -22.33
CA GLN A 40 -9.19 -30.44 -23.55
C GLN A 40 -8.56 -31.82 -23.80
N SER A 41 -8.55 -32.69 -22.78
CA SER A 41 -8.00 -34.07 -22.85
C SER A 41 -8.78 -35.00 -21.94
N ASP A 42 -8.43 -36.27 -21.94
CA ASP A 42 -8.95 -37.32 -21.05
C ASP A 42 -8.37 -37.26 -19.63
N ARG A 43 -7.51 -36.30 -19.35
CA ARG A 43 -6.97 -36.01 -18.02
C ARG A 43 -6.94 -34.50 -17.79
N ILE A 44 -7.44 -34.09 -16.64
CA ILE A 44 -7.44 -32.66 -16.24
C ILE A 44 -6.85 -32.51 -14.83
N SER A 45 -6.44 -31.28 -14.54
CA SER A 45 -5.96 -30.90 -13.22
C SER A 45 -6.74 -29.69 -12.69
N LEU A 46 -7.01 -29.71 -11.39
CA LEU A 46 -7.55 -28.59 -10.64
C LEU A 46 -6.56 -28.25 -9.53
N HIS A 47 -6.54 -26.99 -9.10
CA HIS A 47 -5.80 -26.58 -7.90
C HIS A 47 -6.56 -27.01 -6.64
N GLN A 48 -5.83 -27.46 -5.66
CA GLN A 48 -6.26 -27.68 -4.28
C GLN A 48 -5.08 -27.57 -3.34
N LYS A 49 -5.30 -27.07 -2.12
CA LYS A 49 -4.27 -26.99 -1.09
C LYS A 49 -4.85 -27.39 0.25
N ASP A 50 -4.22 -28.37 0.89
CA ASP A 50 -4.60 -28.86 2.21
C ASP A 50 -6.07 -29.35 2.33
N LEU A 51 -6.71 -29.68 1.20
CA LEU A 51 -8.03 -30.27 1.18
C LEU A 51 -7.96 -31.81 1.21
N GLU A 52 -8.85 -32.42 1.97
CA GLU A 52 -9.10 -33.85 1.91
C GLU A 52 -10.19 -34.14 0.87
N ILE A 53 -9.81 -34.66 -0.29
CA ILE A 53 -10.73 -35.03 -1.36
C ILE A 53 -11.32 -36.40 -1.06
N THR A 54 -12.63 -36.47 -0.85
CA THR A 54 -13.30 -37.71 -0.46
C THR A 54 -13.90 -38.47 -1.64
N SER A 55 -14.38 -37.77 -2.67
CA SER A 55 -14.86 -38.38 -3.90
C SER A 55 -14.81 -37.46 -5.09
N VAL A 56 -14.63 -38.03 -6.27
CA VAL A 56 -14.73 -37.35 -7.56
C VAL A 56 -15.66 -38.17 -8.46
N GLU A 57 -16.71 -37.54 -8.99
CA GLU A 57 -17.64 -38.11 -9.94
C GLU A 57 -17.66 -37.28 -11.24
N VAL A 58 -17.80 -37.96 -12.37
CA VAL A 58 -17.99 -37.33 -13.69
C VAL A 58 -19.26 -37.91 -14.29
N ALA A 59 -20.21 -37.02 -14.60
CA ALA A 59 -21.55 -37.48 -15.08
C ALA A 59 -22.22 -38.56 -14.19
N GLY A 60 -22.06 -38.40 -12.86
CA GLY A 60 -22.61 -39.33 -11.86
C GLY A 60 -21.86 -40.65 -11.72
N GLN A 61 -20.68 -40.80 -12.30
CA GLN A 61 -19.83 -41.99 -12.16
C GLN A 61 -18.54 -41.67 -11.42
N ALA A 62 -18.20 -42.43 -10.39
CA ALA A 62 -16.93 -42.28 -9.67
C ALA A 62 -15.73 -42.40 -10.62
N ARG A 63 -14.75 -41.55 -10.44
CA ARG A 63 -13.52 -41.49 -11.25
C ARG A 63 -12.27 -41.61 -10.40
N PRO A 64 -11.21 -42.25 -10.94
CA PRO A 64 -9.90 -42.22 -10.33
C PRO A 64 -9.35 -40.78 -10.26
N PHE A 65 -8.72 -40.43 -9.16
CA PHE A 65 -8.05 -39.16 -8.96
C PHE A 65 -6.78 -39.35 -8.12
N THR A 66 -5.89 -38.40 -8.22
CA THR A 66 -4.65 -38.32 -7.44
C THR A 66 -4.47 -36.90 -6.90
N VAL A 67 -4.17 -36.78 -5.61
CA VAL A 67 -3.83 -35.52 -4.96
C VAL A 67 -2.31 -35.40 -4.96
N ASP A 68 -1.80 -34.32 -5.54
CA ASP A 68 -0.40 -33.94 -5.53
C ASP A 68 -0.23 -32.75 -4.59
N HIS A 69 0.27 -33.00 -3.40
CA HIS A 69 0.45 -31.96 -2.37
C HIS A 69 1.59 -31.00 -2.69
N ASP A 70 2.64 -31.49 -3.35
CA ASP A 70 3.83 -30.68 -3.65
C ASP A 70 3.53 -29.62 -4.73
N ASN A 71 2.61 -29.92 -5.66
CA ASN A 71 2.18 -29.01 -6.73
C ASN A 71 0.77 -28.42 -6.49
N GLU A 72 0.20 -28.61 -5.30
CA GLU A 72 -1.13 -28.13 -4.92
C GLU A 72 -2.21 -28.52 -5.95
N ALA A 73 -2.17 -29.74 -6.46
CA ALA A 73 -2.99 -30.20 -7.58
C ALA A 73 -3.89 -31.41 -7.24
N LEU A 74 -5.03 -31.47 -7.92
CA LEU A 74 -5.94 -32.64 -8.00
C LEU A 74 -6.00 -33.07 -9.47
N HIS A 75 -5.44 -34.22 -9.77
CA HIS A 75 -5.48 -34.81 -11.10
C HIS A 75 -6.65 -35.79 -11.23
N ILE A 76 -7.45 -35.64 -12.27
CA ILE A 76 -8.68 -36.40 -12.52
C ILE A 76 -8.60 -37.05 -13.89
N GLU A 77 -8.90 -38.37 -13.97
CA GLU A 77 -9.00 -39.09 -15.22
C GLU A 77 -10.45 -39.05 -15.72
N LEU A 78 -10.61 -38.59 -16.96
CA LEU A 78 -11.89 -38.55 -17.68
C LEU A 78 -11.99 -39.74 -18.63
N ALA A 79 -13.19 -39.98 -19.17
CA ALA A 79 -13.37 -40.96 -20.24
C ALA A 79 -12.89 -40.45 -21.60
N GLU A 80 -13.13 -39.15 -21.86
CA GLU A 80 -12.79 -38.44 -23.09
C GLU A 80 -12.76 -36.92 -22.85
N ALA A 81 -12.15 -36.16 -23.76
CA ALA A 81 -12.22 -34.72 -23.81
C ALA A 81 -13.64 -34.26 -24.16
N GLY A 82 -13.98 -33.03 -23.78
CA GLY A 82 -15.30 -32.45 -24.13
C GLY A 82 -15.95 -31.74 -22.95
N GLN A 83 -17.25 -31.49 -23.07
CA GLN A 83 -18.04 -30.89 -22.01
C GLN A 83 -18.20 -31.91 -20.88
N VAL A 84 -17.83 -31.50 -19.65
CA VAL A 84 -17.88 -32.35 -18.47
C VAL A 84 -18.60 -31.67 -17.31
N GLU A 85 -19.21 -32.47 -16.46
CA GLU A 85 -19.72 -32.11 -15.15
C GLU A 85 -18.96 -32.91 -14.10
N LEU A 86 -18.22 -32.24 -13.25
CA LEU A 86 -17.44 -32.78 -12.14
C LEU A 86 -18.18 -32.55 -10.84
N VAL A 87 -18.33 -33.58 -10.03
CA VAL A 87 -18.86 -33.43 -8.67
C VAL A 87 -17.79 -33.91 -7.69
N ILE A 88 -17.32 -33.00 -6.85
CA ILE A 88 -16.21 -33.27 -5.92
C ILE A 88 -16.67 -32.96 -4.50
N ALA A 89 -16.50 -33.96 -3.62
CA ALA A 89 -16.72 -33.82 -2.19
C ALA A 89 -15.37 -33.73 -1.48
N PHE A 90 -15.27 -32.81 -0.54
CA PHE A 90 -14.01 -32.50 0.14
C PHE A 90 -14.24 -31.96 1.55
N SER A 91 -13.17 -31.91 2.35
CA SER A 91 -13.14 -31.23 3.63
C SER A 91 -11.82 -30.47 3.81
N GLY A 92 -11.81 -29.52 4.73
CA GLY A 92 -10.64 -28.69 5.02
C GLY A 92 -10.67 -28.10 6.42
N LYS A 93 -9.66 -27.32 6.74
CA LYS A 93 -9.50 -26.64 8.03
C LYS A 93 -9.72 -25.15 7.89
N ILE A 94 -10.35 -24.55 8.89
CA ILE A 94 -10.39 -23.11 9.09
C ILE A 94 -9.14 -22.74 9.89
N THR A 95 -8.27 -21.91 9.30
CA THR A 95 -6.97 -21.56 9.90
C THR A 95 -6.92 -20.10 10.30
N ASP A 96 -5.99 -19.73 11.18
CA ASP A 96 -5.77 -18.34 11.60
C ASP A 96 -4.84 -17.54 10.65
N ASN A 97 -4.56 -18.05 9.45
CA ASN A 97 -3.56 -17.49 8.54
C ASN A 97 -4.04 -16.24 7.76
N MET A 98 -5.30 -15.85 7.91
CA MET A 98 -5.92 -14.75 7.13
C MET A 98 -5.92 -15.01 5.61
N THR A 99 -5.84 -16.25 5.18
CA THR A 99 -6.02 -16.75 3.79
C THR A 99 -7.02 -17.88 3.76
N GLY A 100 -7.58 -18.16 2.60
CA GLY A 100 -8.62 -19.19 2.47
C GLY A 100 -9.86 -18.81 3.29
N ILE A 101 -10.34 -19.71 4.12
CA ILE A 101 -11.43 -19.47 5.08
C ILE A 101 -10.82 -19.33 6.47
N TYR A 102 -11.03 -18.19 7.12
CA TYR A 102 -10.39 -17.90 8.41
C TYR A 102 -11.33 -17.21 9.40
N PRO A 103 -11.10 -17.33 10.72
CA PRO A 103 -11.82 -16.61 11.74
C PRO A 103 -11.17 -15.24 11.97
N SER A 104 -12.00 -14.23 12.21
CA SER A 104 -11.60 -12.88 12.58
C SER A 104 -12.15 -12.58 13.97
N TYR A 105 -11.27 -12.26 14.93
CA TYR A 105 -11.62 -12.19 16.36
C TYR A 105 -11.81 -10.77 16.84
N TYR A 106 -12.82 -10.57 17.69
CA TYR A 106 -13.11 -9.28 18.32
C TYR A 106 -13.75 -9.46 19.69
N THR A 107 -13.87 -8.36 20.44
CA THR A 107 -14.47 -8.36 21.76
C THR A 107 -15.57 -7.31 21.82
N VAL A 108 -16.72 -7.66 22.35
CA VAL A 108 -17.84 -6.76 22.66
C VAL A 108 -18.28 -7.00 24.10
N ASP A 109 -18.35 -5.93 24.88
CA ASP A 109 -18.76 -5.99 26.31
C ASP A 109 -17.99 -7.04 27.13
N GLY A 110 -16.70 -7.19 26.83
CA GLY A 110 -15.80 -8.17 27.45
C GLY A 110 -15.99 -9.62 26.97
N VAL A 111 -16.90 -9.86 26.01
CA VAL A 111 -17.15 -11.19 25.43
C VAL A 111 -16.37 -11.33 24.13
N LYS A 112 -15.51 -12.36 24.04
CA LYS A 112 -14.80 -12.71 22.82
C LYS A 112 -15.76 -13.33 21.81
N LYS A 113 -15.73 -12.84 20.59
CA LYS A 113 -16.54 -13.29 19.45
C LYS A 113 -15.65 -13.49 18.22
N GLU A 114 -16.20 -14.15 17.20
CA GLU A 114 -15.56 -14.32 15.91
C GLU A 114 -16.56 -14.20 14.77
N VAL A 115 -16.07 -13.70 13.64
CA VAL A 115 -16.73 -13.84 12.34
C VAL A 115 -15.86 -14.73 11.45
N LEU A 116 -16.49 -15.48 10.53
CA LEU A 116 -15.78 -16.19 9.48
C LEU A 116 -15.66 -15.29 8.27
N SER A 117 -14.49 -15.26 7.65
CA SER A 117 -14.20 -14.48 6.47
C SER A 117 -13.39 -15.28 5.46
N THR A 118 -13.33 -14.81 4.24
CA THR A 118 -12.48 -15.34 3.18
C THR A 118 -11.47 -14.32 2.70
N GLN A 119 -10.30 -14.84 2.27
CA GLN A 119 -9.31 -14.08 1.47
C GLN A 119 -8.74 -15.03 0.43
N PHE A 120 -9.07 -14.83 -0.84
CA PHE A 120 -8.69 -15.71 -1.93
C PHE A 120 -7.62 -15.13 -2.87
N GLU A 121 -7.40 -13.84 -2.89
CA GLU A 121 -6.28 -13.27 -3.62
C GLU A 121 -4.95 -13.55 -2.89
N SER A 122 -3.94 -13.99 -3.61
CA SER A 122 -3.85 -14.11 -5.07
C SER A 122 -4.35 -15.47 -5.57
N HIS A 123 -4.06 -16.57 -4.85
CA HIS A 123 -4.32 -17.95 -5.27
C HIS A 123 -4.71 -18.85 -4.07
N PHE A 124 -5.58 -18.33 -3.19
CA PHE A 124 -6.01 -19.02 -1.98
C PHE A 124 -7.45 -19.57 -2.06
N ALA A 125 -8.15 -19.42 -3.20
CA ALA A 125 -9.42 -20.10 -3.42
C ALA A 125 -9.26 -21.63 -3.33
N ARG A 126 -8.13 -22.16 -3.77
CA ARG A 126 -7.72 -23.56 -3.68
C ARG A 126 -7.62 -24.13 -2.26
N GLU A 127 -7.52 -23.27 -1.25
CA GLU A 127 -7.56 -23.66 0.17
C GLU A 127 -8.99 -23.89 0.66
N ALA A 128 -10.00 -23.38 -0.08
CA ALA A 128 -11.41 -23.46 0.27
C ALA A 128 -12.19 -24.48 -0.56
N PHE A 129 -11.84 -24.65 -1.84
CA PHE A 129 -12.48 -25.63 -2.73
C PHE A 129 -11.59 -25.95 -3.95
N PRO A 130 -11.70 -27.15 -4.55
CA PRO A 130 -11.00 -27.48 -5.78
C PRO A 130 -11.48 -26.62 -6.95
N CYS A 131 -10.55 -25.94 -7.67
CA CYS A 131 -10.88 -25.04 -8.77
C CYS A 131 -9.71 -24.87 -9.73
N VAL A 132 -9.93 -24.25 -10.88
CA VAL A 132 -8.86 -23.68 -11.68
C VAL A 132 -8.60 -22.27 -11.14
N ASP A 133 -7.63 -22.16 -10.24
CA ASP A 133 -7.34 -20.96 -9.48
C ASP A 133 -6.33 -20.05 -10.20
N GLU A 134 -6.73 -19.57 -11.36
CA GLU A 134 -5.98 -18.73 -12.26
C GLU A 134 -6.87 -17.54 -12.69
N PRO A 135 -6.32 -16.30 -12.81
CA PRO A 135 -7.12 -15.13 -13.16
C PRO A 135 -7.87 -15.26 -14.49
N GLU A 136 -7.30 -15.98 -15.45
CA GLU A 136 -7.90 -16.19 -16.78
C GLU A 136 -9.07 -17.19 -16.75
N ALA A 137 -9.16 -18.04 -15.72
CA ALA A 137 -10.18 -19.06 -15.58
C ALA A 137 -11.51 -18.50 -15.01
N LYS A 138 -12.05 -17.48 -15.69
CA LYS A 138 -13.33 -16.87 -15.28
C LYS A 138 -14.50 -17.82 -15.47
N ALA A 139 -15.35 -17.91 -14.44
CA ALA A 139 -16.57 -18.69 -14.43
C ALA A 139 -17.67 -17.96 -13.63
N THR A 140 -18.90 -18.44 -13.68
CA THR A 140 -19.97 -18.05 -12.77
C THR A 140 -19.98 -18.94 -11.53
N PHE A 141 -20.45 -18.39 -10.40
CA PHE A 141 -20.50 -19.11 -9.12
C PHE A 141 -21.89 -19.02 -8.51
N ASP A 142 -22.43 -20.17 -8.11
CA ASP A 142 -23.50 -20.29 -7.14
C ASP A 142 -22.88 -20.68 -5.81
N LEU A 143 -23.13 -19.90 -4.78
CA LEU A 143 -22.62 -20.16 -3.44
C LEU A 143 -23.75 -20.48 -2.49
N ALA A 144 -23.62 -21.58 -1.76
CA ALA A 144 -24.47 -21.95 -0.64
C ALA A 144 -23.64 -22.21 0.61
N LEU A 145 -24.05 -21.62 1.75
CA LEU A 145 -23.34 -21.71 3.01
C LEU A 145 -24.25 -22.26 4.11
N ARG A 146 -23.71 -23.15 4.93
CA ARG A 146 -24.23 -23.47 6.26
C ARG A 146 -23.13 -23.23 7.28
N PHE A 147 -23.44 -22.65 8.42
CA PHE A 147 -22.50 -22.51 9.53
C PHE A 147 -23.25 -22.69 10.87
N ASP A 148 -22.50 -22.88 11.94
CA ASP A 148 -23.01 -23.01 13.30
C ASP A 148 -23.52 -21.64 13.80
N GLN A 149 -24.62 -21.21 13.23
CA GLN A 149 -25.21 -19.87 13.35
C GLN A 149 -25.83 -19.65 14.72
N ALA A 150 -25.42 -18.58 15.42
CA ALA A 150 -26.13 -18.08 16.59
C ALA A 150 -27.29 -17.15 16.17
N GLU A 151 -28.20 -16.88 17.09
CA GLU A 151 -29.33 -15.99 16.85
C GLU A 151 -28.85 -14.58 16.47
N GLY A 152 -29.39 -14.02 15.38
CA GLY A 152 -29.07 -12.69 14.89
C GLY A 152 -27.84 -12.60 13.99
N GLU A 153 -27.08 -13.68 13.83
CA GLU A 153 -25.98 -13.72 12.87
C GLU A 153 -26.47 -13.82 11.43
N VAL A 154 -25.67 -13.27 10.53
CA VAL A 154 -25.94 -13.20 9.09
C VAL A 154 -24.75 -13.69 8.27
N ALA A 155 -25.01 -14.02 7.00
CA ALA A 155 -23.97 -14.25 6.01
C ALA A 155 -24.11 -13.24 4.86
N LEU A 156 -23.00 -12.68 4.43
CA LEU A 156 -22.86 -11.78 3.28
C LEU A 156 -21.97 -12.44 2.23
N SER A 157 -22.25 -12.21 0.95
CA SER A 157 -21.43 -12.68 -0.16
C SER A 157 -21.44 -11.68 -1.32
N ASN A 158 -20.79 -12.01 -2.42
CA ASN A 158 -20.68 -11.20 -3.64
C ASN A 158 -22.05 -10.74 -4.16
N MET A 159 -23.07 -11.61 -4.07
CA MET A 159 -24.39 -11.39 -4.61
C MET A 159 -25.47 -11.44 -3.51
N PRO A 160 -26.66 -10.87 -3.75
CA PRO A 160 -27.72 -10.91 -2.76
C PRO A 160 -28.16 -12.34 -2.41
N GLU A 161 -28.60 -12.51 -1.16
CA GLU A 161 -29.26 -13.73 -0.71
C GLU A 161 -30.52 -13.98 -1.52
N ILE A 162 -30.74 -15.26 -1.87
CA ILE A 162 -31.95 -15.78 -2.46
C ILE A 162 -32.54 -16.90 -1.59
N ASP A 163 -33.81 -17.26 -1.78
CA ASP A 163 -34.45 -18.41 -1.14
C ASP A 163 -34.47 -18.36 0.41
N VAL A 164 -34.80 -17.17 0.94
CA VAL A 164 -34.81 -16.89 2.40
C VAL A 164 -35.72 -17.86 3.16
N GLU A 165 -36.83 -18.32 2.58
CA GLU A 165 -37.74 -19.26 3.22
C GLU A 165 -37.06 -20.64 3.39
N ASN A 166 -36.36 -21.13 2.40
CA ASN A 166 -35.60 -22.36 2.53
C ASN A 166 -34.50 -22.26 3.59
N ARG A 167 -33.85 -21.07 3.74
CA ARG A 167 -32.88 -20.83 4.80
C ARG A 167 -33.47 -21.01 6.20
N LYS A 168 -34.68 -20.52 6.43
CA LYS A 168 -35.37 -20.67 7.72
C LYS A 168 -35.62 -22.14 8.09
N GLU A 169 -35.81 -23.00 7.09
CA GLU A 169 -36.05 -24.41 7.30
C GLU A 169 -34.75 -25.23 7.42
N THR A 170 -33.76 -24.91 6.62
CA THR A 170 -32.54 -25.72 6.44
C THR A 170 -31.28 -25.15 7.08
N GLY A 171 -31.29 -23.88 7.43
CA GLY A 171 -30.07 -23.13 7.85
C GLY A 171 -29.06 -22.86 6.72
N ILE A 172 -29.46 -23.12 5.47
CA ILE A 172 -28.56 -22.89 4.30
C ILE A 172 -28.84 -21.53 3.68
N TRP A 173 -27.83 -20.69 3.66
CA TRP A 173 -27.79 -19.43 2.95
C TRP A 173 -27.44 -19.68 1.49
N LYS A 174 -28.26 -19.19 0.56
CA LYS A 174 -28.00 -19.26 -0.88
C LYS A 174 -27.91 -17.86 -1.46
N PHE A 175 -26.94 -17.66 -2.33
CA PHE A 175 -26.74 -16.37 -2.99
C PHE A 175 -27.03 -16.50 -4.48
N ALA A 176 -27.43 -15.38 -5.11
CA ALA A 176 -27.63 -15.35 -6.54
C ALA A 176 -26.34 -15.63 -7.30
N THR A 177 -26.47 -16.17 -8.51
CA THR A 177 -25.34 -16.48 -9.38
C THR A 177 -24.52 -15.21 -9.65
N THR A 178 -23.19 -15.32 -9.49
CA THR A 178 -22.27 -14.23 -9.81
C THR A 178 -22.20 -13.98 -11.31
N PRO A 179 -21.77 -12.79 -11.75
CA PRO A 179 -21.29 -12.64 -13.13
C PRO A 179 -20.05 -13.52 -13.33
N ARG A 180 -19.65 -13.66 -14.61
CA ARG A 180 -18.40 -14.35 -14.93
C ARG A 180 -17.20 -13.59 -14.37
N MET A 181 -16.49 -14.21 -13.45
CA MET A 181 -15.38 -13.61 -12.72
C MET A 181 -14.29 -14.63 -12.37
N SER A 182 -13.12 -14.14 -11.97
CA SER A 182 -12.00 -14.96 -11.49
C SER A 182 -12.28 -15.53 -10.09
N SER A 183 -11.74 -16.70 -9.78
CA SER A 183 -11.93 -17.41 -8.51
C SER A 183 -11.50 -16.57 -7.30
N TYR A 184 -10.44 -15.76 -7.42
CA TYR A 184 -9.90 -14.98 -6.31
C TYR A 184 -10.86 -13.88 -5.81
N LEU A 185 -11.90 -13.55 -6.58
CA LEU A 185 -12.91 -12.54 -6.23
C LEU A 185 -14.12 -13.11 -5.47
N LEU A 186 -14.24 -14.43 -5.37
CA LEU A 186 -15.31 -15.06 -4.59
C LEU A 186 -15.08 -14.81 -3.09
N ALA A 187 -16.14 -14.41 -2.37
CA ALA A 187 -16.02 -14.08 -0.97
C ALA A 187 -17.30 -14.33 -0.19
N PHE A 188 -17.15 -14.55 1.11
CA PHE A 188 -18.23 -14.46 2.08
C PHE A 188 -17.72 -13.99 3.45
N VAL A 189 -18.61 -13.41 4.23
CA VAL A 189 -18.40 -13.12 5.65
C VAL A 189 -19.64 -13.56 6.42
N ALA A 190 -19.46 -14.31 7.51
CA ALA A 190 -20.56 -14.82 8.31
C ALA A 190 -20.34 -14.61 9.81
N GLY A 191 -21.33 -14.06 10.51
CA GLY A 191 -21.28 -13.82 11.95
C GLY A 191 -22.22 -12.72 12.42
N ASP A 192 -21.92 -12.16 13.60
CA ASP A 192 -22.70 -11.09 14.25
C ASP A 192 -22.32 -9.72 13.69
N LEU A 193 -22.98 -9.36 12.58
CA LEU A 193 -22.71 -8.16 11.80
C LEU A 193 -23.84 -7.14 11.93
N GLN A 194 -23.47 -5.87 11.72
CA GLN A 194 -24.42 -4.75 11.60
C GLN A 194 -23.97 -3.84 10.45
N GLY A 195 -24.88 -3.05 9.90
CA GLY A 195 -24.52 -2.17 8.79
C GLY A 195 -25.55 -1.10 8.50
N VAL A 196 -25.13 -0.16 7.67
CA VAL A 196 -25.94 0.93 7.09
C VAL A 196 -25.99 0.77 5.59
N THR A 197 -27.07 1.22 4.95
CA THR A 197 -27.24 1.05 3.51
C THR A 197 -27.80 2.30 2.85
N ALA A 198 -27.45 2.49 1.58
CA ALA A 198 -28.02 3.51 0.69
C ALA A 198 -28.11 2.95 -0.74
N LYS A 199 -28.63 3.74 -1.66
CA LYS A 199 -28.64 3.39 -3.09
C LYS A 199 -27.99 4.50 -3.89
N THR A 200 -27.23 4.10 -4.92
CA THR A 200 -26.75 5.03 -5.94
C THR A 200 -27.92 5.56 -6.79
N LYS A 201 -27.65 6.63 -7.54
CA LYS A 201 -28.63 7.19 -8.51
C LYS A 201 -29.15 6.15 -9.53
N ASN A 202 -28.33 5.14 -9.85
CA ASN A 202 -28.66 4.07 -10.76
C ASN A 202 -29.30 2.84 -10.08
N GLY A 203 -29.49 2.88 -8.76
CA GLY A 203 -30.23 1.87 -8.01
C GLY A 203 -29.38 0.75 -7.41
N THR A 204 -28.05 0.77 -7.54
CA THR A 204 -27.15 -0.17 -6.88
C THR A 204 -27.28 -0.02 -5.36
N LEU A 205 -27.50 -1.14 -4.66
CA LEU A 205 -27.50 -1.16 -3.19
C LEU A 205 -26.06 -1.07 -2.70
N VAL A 206 -25.75 -0.05 -1.92
CA VAL A 206 -24.47 0.10 -1.23
C VAL A 206 -24.68 -0.14 0.26
N GLY A 207 -23.88 -1.01 0.86
CA GLY A 207 -23.93 -1.29 2.28
C GLY A 207 -22.54 -1.21 2.91
N VAL A 208 -22.46 -0.64 4.11
CA VAL A 208 -21.22 -0.65 4.92
C VAL A 208 -21.50 -1.34 6.22
N TYR A 209 -20.67 -2.34 6.54
CA TYR A 209 -20.88 -3.26 7.64
C TYR A 209 -19.67 -3.30 8.57
N SER A 210 -19.91 -3.64 9.82
CA SER A 210 -18.90 -3.95 10.83
C SER A 210 -19.43 -5.00 11.82
N THR A 211 -18.56 -5.45 12.70
CA THR A 211 -18.98 -6.13 13.91
C THR A 211 -19.69 -5.13 14.86
N LYS A 212 -20.38 -5.62 15.86
CA LYS A 212 -21.03 -4.77 16.88
C LYS A 212 -20.06 -4.13 17.87
N ALA A 213 -18.75 -4.27 17.67
CA ALA A 213 -17.74 -3.57 18.44
C ALA A 213 -17.73 -2.04 18.16
N HIS A 214 -18.25 -1.63 17.00
CA HIS A 214 -18.30 -0.23 16.58
C HIS A 214 -19.73 0.32 16.58
N PRO A 215 -19.95 1.60 16.95
CA PRO A 215 -21.22 2.29 16.71
C PRO A 215 -21.58 2.31 15.24
N LEU A 216 -22.87 2.20 14.89
CA LEU A 216 -23.34 2.27 13.50
C LEU A 216 -22.99 3.60 12.82
N SER A 217 -22.99 4.71 13.56
CA SER A 217 -22.65 6.04 13.05
C SER A 217 -21.22 6.13 12.50
N ASN A 218 -20.32 5.23 12.93
CA ASN A 218 -18.95 5.19 12.45
C ASN A 218 -18.83 4.65 11.00
N LEU A 219 -19.94 4.20 10.42
CA LEU A 219 -20.01 3.66 9.05
C LEU A 219 -20.57 4.67 8.02
N ASP A 220 -21.17 5.77 8.50
CA ASP A 220 -21.89 6.73 7.64
C ASP A 220 -20.95 7.44 6.65
N PHE A 221 -19.76 7.83 7.09
CA PHE A 221 -18.76 8.48 6.23
C PHE A 221 -18.37 7.58 5.05
N SER A 222 -18.04 6.34 5.33
CA SER A 222 -17.62 5.36 4.31
C SER A 222 -18.75 5.01 3.36
N LEU A 223 -20.01 4.99 3.85
CA LEU A 223 -21.20 4.79 3.00
C LEU A 223 -21.36 5.94 2.00
N ASP A 224 -21.22 7.19 2.45
CA ASP A 224 -21.29 8.37 1.58
C ASP A 224 -20.19 8.37 0.52
N ILE A 225 -18.95 8.10 0.92
CA ILE A 225 -17.82 7.98 -0.01
C ILE A 225 -18.04 6.86 -1.03
N ALA A 226 -18.52 5.68 -0.60
CA ALA A 226 -18.74 4.55 -1.48
C ALA A 226 -19.83 4.84 -2.53
N VAL A 227 -20.94 5.45 -2.13
CA VAL A 227 -22.02 5.84 -3.05
C VAL A 227 -21.51 6.81 -4.12
N ARG A 228 -20.85 7.88 -3.68
CA ARG A 228 -20.33 8.93 -4.59
C ARG A 228 -19.23 8.42 -5.49
N SER A 229 -18.39 7.51 -5.00
CA SER A 229 -17.31 6.89 -5.80
C SER A 229 -17.88 6.01 -6.92
N ILE A 230 -18.87 5.16 -6.63
CA ILE A 230 -19.54 4.35 -7.69
C ILE A 230 -20.15 5.26 -8.75
N GLU A 231 -20.85 6.30 -8.35
CA GLU A 231 -21.48 7.25 -9.28
C GLU A 231 -20.45 7.99 -10.13
N PHE A 232 -19.31 8.38 -9.53
CA PHE A 232 -18.18 8.97 -10.25
C PHE A 232 -17.61 8.00 -11.29
N TYR A 233 -17.32 6.75 -10.92
CA TYR A 233 -16.74 5.77 -11.84
C TYR A 233 -17.68 5.40 -12.98
N GLU A 234 -18.98 5.24 -12.70
CA GLU A 234 -19.98 5.02 -13.75
C GLU A 234 -19.99 6.14 -14.79
N ASP A 235 -19.92 7.40 -14.33
CA ASP A 235 -19.87 8.56 -15.21
C ASP A 235 -18.53 8.68 -15.95
N TYR A 236 -17.42 8.45 -15.25
CA TYR A 236 -16.07 8.61 -15.81
C TYR A 236 -15.72 7.53 -16.85
N TYR A 237 -16.04 6.26 -16.53
CA TYR A 237 -15.83 5.15 -17.46
C TYR A 237 -16.93 5.00 -18.52
N GLY A 238 -18.09 5.60 -18.30
CA GLY A 238 -19.26 5.43 -19.17
C GLY A 238 -19.85 4.01 -19.15
N VAL A 239 -19.49 3.20 -18.15
CA VAL A 239 -19.93 1.81 -17.95
C VAL A 239 -20.53 1.66 -16.57
N LYS A 240 -21.79 1.22 -16.51
CA LYS A 240 -22.51 1.03 -15.25
C LYS A 240 -21.87 -0.05 -14.38
N TYR A 241 -21.99 0.10 -13.07
CA TYR A 241 -21.67 -0.94 -12.12
C TYR A 241 -22.52 -2.19 -12.41
N PRO A 242 -21.88 -3.37 -12.64
CA PRO A 242 -22.60 -4.46 -13.34
C PRO A 242 -23.41 -5.38 -12.43
N ILE A 243 -23.28 -5.27 -11.11
CA ILE A 243 -23.97 -6.13 -10.15
C ILE A 243 -24.89 -5.34 -9.23
N PRO A 244 -25.95 -5.96 -8.64
CA PRO A 244 -27.01 -5.23 -7.95
C PRO A 244 -26.60 -4.63 -6.60
N GLN A 245 -25.46 -5.05 -6.04
CA GLN A 245 -24.98 -4.60 -4.74
C GLN A 245 -23.49 -4.33 -4.70
N SER A 246 -23.07 -3.45 -3.79
CA SER A 246 -21.71 -3.23 -3.38
C SER A 246 -21.68 -3.16 -1.85
N LEU A 247 -21.28 -4.26 -1.21
CA LEU A 247 -21.16 -4.33 0.23
C LEU A 247 -19.71 -4.12 0.63
N HIS A 248 -19.48 -3.39 1.70
CA HIS A 248 -18.17 -3.07 2.26
C HIS A 248 -18.16 -3.48 3.72
N ILE A 249 -17.18 -4.26 4.15
CA ILE A 249 -17.14 -4.74 5.53
C ILE A 249 -15.78 -4.55 6.20
N ALA A 250 -15.80 -3.94 7.39
CA ALA A 250 -14.65 -3.82 8.27
C ALA A 250 -14.43 -5.12 9.04
N LEU A 251 -13.27 -5.72 8.89
CA LEU A 251 -12.87 -6.96 9.55
C LEU A 251 -11.88 -6.69 10.68
N PRO A 252 -12.07 -7.30 11.86
CA PRO A 252 -11.13 -7.20 12.97
C PRO A 252 -9.73 -7.77 12.67
N ASP A 253 -9.66 -8.84 11.88
CA ASP A 253 -8.42 -9.45 11.42
C ASP A 253 -8.43 -9.51 9.88
N PHE A 254 -7.45 -8.85 9.26
CA PHE A 254 -7.29 -8.80 7.82
C PHE A 254 -5.84 -8.42 7.46
N SER A 255 -5.17 -9.20 6.60
CA SER A 255 -3.73 -9.05 6.34
C SER A 255 -3.39 -7.83 5.48
N ALA A 256 -4.11 -7.62 4.38
CA ALA A 256 -3.96 -6.46 3.51
C ALA A 256 -4.64 -5.20 4.07
N GLY A 257 -4.65 -4.10 3.34
CA GLY A 257 -5.45 -2.91 3.65
C GLY A 257 -6.91 -3.13 3.38
N ALA A 258 -7.22 -3.62 2.18
CA ALA A 258 -8.55 -4.00 1.72
C ALA A 258 -8.45 -5.04 0.59
N MET A 259 -9.60 -5.51 0.08
CA MET A 259 -9.70 -6.49 -1.00
C MET A 259 -11.00 -6.27 -1.80
N GLU A 260 -10.85 -6.20 -3.10
CA GLU A 260 -11.89 -5.82 -4.06
C GLU A 260 -12.92 -6.92 -4.36
N ASN A 261 -13.11 -7.95 -3.58
CA ASN A 261 -14.09 -9.02 -3.87
C ASN A 261 -15.38 -8.47 -4.46
N TRP A 262 -15.77 -8.92 -5.64
CA TRP A 262 -16.83 -8.27 -6.40
C TRP A 262 -18.18 -8.30 -5.68
N GLY A 263 -18.66 -7.12 -5.24
CA GLY A 263 -19.88 -6.97 -4.47
C GLY A 263 -19.79 -7.18 -2.97
N LEU A 264 -18.64 -7.62 -2.45
CA LEU A 264 -18.35 -7.74 -1.02
C LEU A 264 -16.89 -7.39 -0.73
N VAL A 265 -16.60 -6.11 -0.68
CA VAL A 265 -15.26 -5.56 -0.42
C VAL A 265 -14.95 -5.69 1.07
N THR A 266 -13.78 -6.24 1.39
CA THR A 266 -13.33 -6.41 2.78
C THR A 266 -12.22 -5.41 3.11
N TYR A 267 -12.18 -4.95 4.37
CA TYR A 267 -11.24 -3.91 4.81
C TYR A 267 -10.70 -4.21 6.19
N ARG A 268 -9.48 -3.77 6.47
CA ARG A 268 -9.08 -3.50 7.86
C ARG A 268 -9.99 -2.42 8.44
N GLU A 269 -10.35 -2.54 9.71
CA GLU A 269 -11.21 -1.56 10.39
C GLU A 269 -10.71 -0.12 10.24
N VAL A 270 -9.39 0.11 10.28
CA VAL A 270 -8.78 1.45 10.16
C VAL A 270 -9.03 2.13 8.81
N TYR A 271 -9.41 1.39 7.78
CA TYR A 271 -9.68 1.91 6.43
C TYR A 271 -11.17 1.97 6.09
N LEU A 272 -12.05 1.70 7.05
CA LEU A 272 -13.49 1.79 6.82
C LEU A 272 -14.26 2.47 7.96
N VAL A 273 -13.77 2.36 9.20
CA VAL A 273 -14.45 2.90 10.38
C VAL A 273 -13.95 4.32 10.67
N VAL A 274 -14.87 5.29 10.68
CA VAL A 274 -14.59 6.70 10.93
C VAL A 274 -15.53 7.21 12.02
N ASP A 275 -14.96 7.68 13.12
CA ASP A 275 -15.69 8.30 14.21
C ASP A 275 -15.60 9.84 14.18
N GLU A 276 -16.26 10.50 15.13
CA GLU A 276 -16.26 11.96 15.26
C GLU A 276 -14.88 12.55 15.59
N ASN A 277 -13.97 11.74 16.16
CA ASN A 277 -12.64 12.15 16.56
C ASN A 277 -11.59 11.81 15.50
N SER A 278 -11.98 11.17 14.39
CA SER A 278 -11.05 10.81 13.32
C SER A 278 -10.45 12.06 12.69
N THR A 279 -9.12 12.05 12.51
CA THR A 279 -8.37 13.15 11.91
C THR A 279 -8.71 13.33 10.44
N PHE A 280 -8.39 14.49 9.89
CA PHE A 280 -8.51 14.76 8.46
C PHE A 280 -7.70 13.73 7.65
N ALA A 281 -6.45 13.46 8.04
CA ALA A 281 -5.62 12.43 7.41
C ALA A 281 -6.28 11.04 7.42
N SER A 282 -6.93 10.65 8.53
CA SER A 282 -7.64 9.36 8.60
C SER A 282 -8.84 9.31 7.64
N ARG A 283 -9.59 10.41 7.51
CA ARG A 283 -10.70 10.51 6.54
C ARG A 283 -10.22 10.45 5.11
N GLN A 284 -9.10 11.13 4.77
CA GLN A 284 -8.47 11.04 3.47
C GLN A 284 -8.09 9.59 3.14
N GLN A 285 -7.44 8.89 4.07
CA GLN A 285 -7.03 7.48 3.88
C GLN A 285 -8.23 6.55 3.68
N VAL A 286 -9.29 6.69 4.46
CA VAL A 286 -10.52 5.90 4.27
C VAL A 286 -11.14 6.19 2.90
N ALA A 287 -11.24 7.44 2.49
CA ALA A 287 -11.80 7.79 1.19
C ALA A 287 -10.96 7.24 0.04
N LEU A 288 -9.62 7.33 0.12
CA LEU A 288 -8.72 6.77 -0.88
C LEU A 288 -8.87 5.25 -0.98
N VAL A 289 -8.84 4.52 0.14
CA VAL A 289 -8.95 3.06 0.12
C VAL A 289 -10.33 2.62 -0.40
N VAL A 290 -11.43 3.26 0.02
CA VAL A 290 -12.76 2.95 -0.51
C VAL A 290 -12.84 3.22 -2.02
N ALA A 291 -12.29 4.34 -2.49
CA ALA A 291 -12.24 4.65 -3.91
C ALA A 291 -11.34 3.69 -4.70
N HIS A 292 -10.23 3.23 -4.11
CA HIS A 292 -9.34 2.20 -4.66
C HIS A 292 -10.10 0.90 -4.94
N GLU A 293 -10.73 0.35 -3.92
CA GLU A 293 -11.48 -0.91 -4.03
C GLU A 293 -12.65 -0.81 -5.02
N LEU A 294 -13.25 0.37 -5.13
CA LEU A 294 -14.31 0.59 -6.09
C LEU A 294 -13.78 0.79 -7.52
N ALA A 295 -12.58 1.33 -7.71
CA ALA A 295 -11.94 1.37 -9.03
C ALA A 295 -11.68 -0.05 -9.57
N HIS A 296 -11.30 -0.97 -8.70
CA HIS A 296 -11.11 -2.38 -9.04
C HIS A 296 -12.36 -3.06 -9.59
N GLN A 297 -13.56 -2.58 -9.28
CA GLN A 297 -14.79 -3.20 -9.77
C GLN A 297 -14.85 -3.19 -11.31
N TRP A 298 -14.11 -2.31 -11.97
CA TRP A 298 -13.86 -2.26 -13.41
C TRP A 298 -12.46 -2.76 -13.76
N PHE A 299 -11.40 -2.20 -13.14
CA PHE A 299 -10.01 -2.62 -13.32
C PHE A 299 -9.65 -3.75 -12.36
N GLY A 300 -9.80 -4.98 -12.81
CA GLY A 300 -9.56 -6.18 -12.03
C GLY A 300 -10.76 -7.12 -12.01
N ASN A 301 -11.98 -6.60 -11.86
CA ASN A 301 -13.18 -7.42 -11.73
C ASN A 301 -13.92 -7.57 -13.06
N LEU A 302 -14.38 -6.48 -13.66
CA LEU A 302 -15.05 -6.51 -14.97
C LEU A 302 -14.08 -6.96 -16.06
N VAL A 303 -12.89 -6.38 -16.10
CA VAL A 303 -11.78 -6.75 -16.97
C VAL A 303 -10.58 -7.10 -16.08
N THR A 304 -10.08 -8.32 -16.18
CA THR A 304 -9.00 -8.84 -15.34
C THR A 304 -7.74 -9.08 -16.17
N MET A 305 -6.56 -8.90 -15.59
CA MET A 305 -5.32 -9.34 -16.25
C MET A 305 -5.39 -10.82 -16.61
N LYS A 306 -4.67 -11.19 -17.65
CA LYS A 306 -4.61 -12.58 -18.11
C LYS A 306 -3.81 -13.45 -17.14
N TRP A 307 -2.69 -12.91 -16.65
CA TRP A 307 -1.83 -13.52 -15.65
C TRP A 307 -1.24 -12.44 -14.73
N TRP A 308 -0.65 -12.83 -13.66
CA TRP A 308 -0.10 -11.96 -12.63
C TRP A 308 1.04 -11.05 -13.11
N ASP A 309 1.64 -11.32 -14.29
CA ASP A 309 2.62 -10.43 -14.94
C ASP A 309 2.08 -9.01 -15.11
N ASP A 310 0.80 -8.91 -15.37
CA ASP A 310 0.08 -7.66 -15.60
C ASP A 310 -0.75 -7.22 -14.36
N LEU A 311 -0.33 -7.55 -13.13
CA LEU A 311 -0.98 -7.11 -11.89
C LEU A 311 -1.19 -5.57 -11.84
N TRP A 312 -0.31 -4.83 -12.49
CA TRP A 312 -0.40 -3.39 -12.62
C TRP A 312 -1.69 -2.91 -13.33
N LEU A 313 -2.28 -3.71 -14.21
CA LEU A 313 -3.60 -3.42 -14.82
C LEU A 313 -4.71 -3.33 -13.76
N ASN A 314 -4.57 -4.02 -12.65
CA ASN A 314 -5.46 -3.89 -11.50
C ASN A 314 -4.96 -2.76 -10.58
N GLU A 315 -3.80 -2.93 -9.97
CA GLU A 315 -3.33 -2.16 -8.84
C GLU A 315 -2.85 -0.75 -9.19
N SER A 316 -2.05 -0.60 -10.24
CA SER A 316 -1.56 0.72 -10.63
C SER A 316 -2.69 1.64 -11.09
N PHE A 317 -3.67 1.07 -11.79
CA PHE A 317 -4.87 1.81 -12.19
C PHE A 317 -5.76 2.17 -11.01
N ALA A 318 -6.05 1.23 -10.12
CA ALA A 318 -6.85 1.50 -8.92
C ALA A 318 -6.18 2.56 -8.05
N ASN A 319 -4.87 2.48 -7.85
CA ASN A 319 -4.13 3.46 -7.06
C ASN A 319 -4.07 4.86 -7.71
N MET A 320 -4.07 4.97 -9.03
CA MET A 320 -4.21 6.28 -9.70
C MET A 320 -5.65 6.78 -9.64
N MET A 321 -6.61 5.91 -9.88
CA MET A 321 -8.02 6.28 -9.96
C MET A 321 -8.62 6.65 -8.59
N GLU A 322 -8.08 6.14 -7.48
CA GLU A 322 -8.50 6.57 -6.14
C GLU A 322 -8.30 8.07 -5.95
N TYR A 323 -7.14 8.60 -6.37
CA TYR A 323 -6.85 10.04 -6.32
C TYR A 323 -7.74 10.84 -7.29
N VAL A 324 -7.95 10.33 -8.51
CA VAL A 324 -8.83 10.99 -9.50
C VAL A 324 -10.27 11.05 -8.99
N CYS A 325 -10.74 9.99 -8.37
CA CYS A 325 -12.08 9.91 -7.79
C CYS A 325 -12.24 10.87 -6.61
N VAL A 326 -11.34 10.79 -5.63
CA VAL A 326 -11.44 11.61 -4.41
C VAL A 326 -11.25 13.08 -4.72
N ASP A 327 -10.37 13.45 -5.65
CA ASP A 327 -10.21 14.84 -6.14
C ASP A 327 -11.54 15.37 -6.74
N ALA A 328 -12.26 14.52 -7.46
CA ALA A 328 -13.54 14.90 -8.07
C ALA A 328 -14.68 15.01 -7.05
N ILE A 329 -14.75 14.13 -6.06
CA ILE A 329 -15.84 14.13 -5.07
C ILE A 329 -15.57 15.03 -3.87
N GLU A 330 -14.30 15.30 -3.54
CA GLU A 330 -13.84 16.18 -2.45
C GLU A 330 -12.77 17.17 -2.93
N PRO A 331 -13.11 18.07 -3.88
CA PRO A 331 -12.11 18.93 -4.53
C PRO A 331 -11.37 19.88 -3.57
N SER A 332 -11.96 20.21 -2.42
CA SER A 332 -11.34 21.06 -1.40
C SER A 332 -10.20 20.37 -0.64
N TRP A 333 -10.07 19.06 -0.76
CA TRP A 333 -9.05 18.30 -0.03
C TRP A 333 -7.67 18.36 -0.66
N ASN A 334 -7.56 18.78 -1.93
CA ASN A 334 -6.31 18.78 -2.70
C ASN A 334 -5.59 17.42 -2.60
N ILE A 335 -6.33 16.32 -2.74
CA ILE A 335 -5.89 14.96 -2.36
C ILE A 335 -4.62 14.50 -3.08
N PHE A 336 -4.31 15.04 -4.26
CA PHE A 336 -3.05 14.75 -4.94
C PHE A 336 -1.81 15.19 -4.14
N GLU A 337 -1.96 16.08 -3.16
CA GLU A 337 -0.87 16.45 -2.24
C GLU A 337 -0.42 15.27 -1.37
N ASP A 338 -1.35 14.40 -0.96
CA ASP A 338 -1.03 13.14 -0.26
C ASP A 338 -0.13 12.25 -1.14
N PHE A 339 -0.44 12.10 -2.43
CA PHE A 339 0.40 11.35 -3.36
C PHE A 339 1.79 11.97 -3.54
N GLN A 340 1.89 13.29 -3.60
CA GLN A 340 3.16 14.02 -3.73
C GLN A 340 4.05 13.89 -2.49
N THR A 341 3.46 13.78 -1.31
CA THR A 341 4.20 13.69 -0.04
C THR A 341 4.52 12.25 0.37
N GLY A 342 3.72 11.28 -0.05
CA GLY A 342 3.86 9.86 0.30
C GLY A 342 4.29 8.96 -0.87
N GLY A 343 3.45 8.79 -1.86
CA GLY A 343 3.66 7.84 -2.96
C GLY A 343 4.86 8.20 -3.84
N VAL A 344 4.97 9.45 -4.25
CA VAL A 344 6.07 9.90 -5.14
C VAL A 344 7.46 9.69 -4.53
N PRO A 345 7.76 10.14 -3.29
CA PRO A 345 9.06 9.90 -2.71
C PRO A 345 9.36 8.42 -2.44
N ALA A 346 8.35 7.63 -2.08
CA ALA A 346 8.50 6.18 -1.90
C ALA A 346 8.88 5.50 -3.22
N ALA A 347 8.18 5.81 -4.30
CA ALA A 347 8.47 5.28 -5.63
C ALA A 347 9.88 5.64 -6.11
N LEU A 348 10.25 6.93 -6.06
CA LEU A 348 11.56 7.40 -6.51
C LEU A 348 12.71 6.80 -5.70
N LYS A 349 12.54 6.64 -4.38
CA LYS A 349 13.57 6.05 -3.54
C LYS A 349 13.75 4.55 -3.82
N ARG A 350 12.66 3.78 -3.86
CA ARG A 350 12.70 2.32 -4.08
C ARG A 350 13.24 1.98 -5.46
N ASP A 351 12.80 2.72 -6.47
CA ASP A 351 13.13 2.50 -7.87
C ASP A 351 14.56 2.93 -8.25
N ALA A 352 15.27 3.60 -7.33
CA ALA A 352 16.69 3.96 -7.48
C ALA A 352 17.67 2.87 -7.04
N THR A 353 17.20 1.79 -6.41
CA THR A 353 18.06 0.69 -5.95
C THR A 353 18.25 -0.33 -7.07
N ASP A 354 19.49 -0.69 -7.39
CA ASP A 354 19.76 -1.73 -8.38
C ASP A 354 19.23 -3.10 -7.94
N GLY A 355 18.53 -3.79 -8.82
CA GLY A 355 17.84 -5.04 -8.52
C GLY A 355 16.34 -4.88 -8.22
N VAL A 356 15.83 -3.65 -8.21
CA VAL A 356 14.38 -3.40 -8.14
C VAL A 356 13.67 -4.00 -9.36
N GLN A 357 12.44 -4.42 -9.17
CA GLN A 357 11.58 -4.92 -10.25
C GLN A 357 11.07 -3.80 -11.16
N SER A 358 10.76 -4.13 -12.41
CA SER A 358 9.89 -3.31 -13.26
C SER A 358 8.45 -3.38 -12.79
N VAL A 359 7.58 -2.52 -13.32
CA VAL A 359 6.14 -2.56 -13.01
C VAL A 359 5.50 -3.81 -13.64
N HIS A 360 5.84 -4.11 -14.89
CA HIS A 360 5.52 -5.38 -15.54
C HIS A 360 6.63 -6.40 -15.24
N VAL A 361 6.27 -7.53 -14.61
CA VAL A 361 7.21 -8.57 -14.14
C VAL A 361 6.74 -9.94 -14.57
N GLU A 362 7.56 -10.68 -15.31
CA GLU A 362 7.27 -12.07 -15.65
C GLU A 362 7.17 -12.94 -14.39
N VAL A 363 6.04 -13.58 -14.18
CA VAL A 363 5.74 -14.47 -13.03
C VAL A 363 5.75 -15.93 -13.51
N LYS A 364 6.67 -16.72 -12.96
CA LYS A 364 6.84 -18.15 -13.31
C LYS A 364 6.30 -19.09 -12.25
N HIS A 365 6.18 -18.63 -11.02
CA HIS A 365 5.71 -19.43 -9.90
C HIS A 365 4.78 -18.63 -8.98
N PRO A 366 3.70 -19.23 -8.43
CA PRO A 366 2.79 -18.52 -7.52
C PRO A 366 3.47 -17.89 -6.30
N ASP A 367 4.53 -18.49 -5.77
CA ASP A 367 5.28 -17.94 -4.63
C ASP A 367 5.95 -16.57 -4.91
N GLU A 368 6.06 -16.21 -6.19
CA GLU A 368 6.57 -14.88 -6.57
C GLU A 368 5.49 -13.80 -6.49
N ILE A 369 4.20 -14.16 -6.51
CA ILE A 369 3.09 -13.22 -6.66
C ILE A 369 3.04 -12.22 -5.50
N ASN A 370 3.19 -12.68 -4.26
CA ASN A 370 3.14 -11.79 -3.09
C ASN A 370 4.22 -10.70 -3.15
N THR A 371 5.38 -10.97 -3.78
CA THR A 371 6.45 -9.98 -3.94
C THR A 371 6.13 -8.88 -4.93
N LEU A 372 5.09 -9.04 -5.75
CA LEU A 372 4.64 -8.03 -6.71
C LEU A 372 3.82 -6.93 -6.05
N PHE A 373 3.19 -7.19 -4.92
CA PHE A 373 2.43 -6.21 -4.15
C PHE A 373 3.36 -5.24 -3.39
N ASP A 374 4.40 -4.76 -4.07
CA ASP A 374 5.32 -3.74 -3.55
C ASP A 374 4.65 -2.35 -3.61
N GLY A 375 4.35 -1.79 -2.46
CA GLY A 375 3.68 -0.49 -2.33
C GLY A 375 4.39 0.66 -3.08
N ALA A 376 5.71 0.60 -3.21
CA ALA A 376 6.48 1.60 -3.93
C ALA A 376 6.50 1.40 -5.45
N ILE A 377 6.36 0.18 -5.95
CA ILE A 377 6.50 -0.13 -7.38
C ILE A 377 5.15 -0.34 -8.06
N VAL A 378 4.43 -1.43 -7.79
CA VAL A 378 3.16 -1.69 -8.50
C VAL A 378 2.09 -0.67 -8.15
N TYR A 379 2.10 -0.15 -6.92
CA TYR A 379 1.18 0.92 -6.49
C TYR A 379 1.73 2.31 -6.85
N ALA A 380 2.72 2.83 -6.14
CA ALA A 380 3.12 4.22 -6.26
C ALA A 380 3.81 4.56 -7.60
N LYS A 381 4.82 3.80 -8.06
CA LYS A 381 5.42 4.02 -9.38
C LYS A 381 4.40 3.78 -10.48
N GLY A 382 3.68 2.66 -10.42
CA GLY A 382 2.67 2.32 -11.42
C GLY A 382 1.61 3.41 -11.53
N SER A 383 1.06 3.88 -10.41
CA SER A 383 0.12 5.00 -10.35
C SER A 383 0.70 6.28 -10.93
N ARG A 384 1.96 6.62 -10.58
CA ARG A 384 2.64 7.80 -11.14
C ARG A 384 2.81 7.71 -12.66
N LEU A 385 3.11 6.53 -13.19
CA LEU A 385 3.20 6.30 -14.64
C LEU A 385 1.83 6.43 -15.32
N MET A 386 0.77 5.92 -14.70
CA MET A 386 -0.60 6.08 -15.22
C MET A 386 -1.04 7.55 -15.18
N HIS A 387 -0.70 8.28 -14.12
CA HIS A 387 -0.97 9.72 -14.04
C HIS A 387 -0.16 10.51 -15.08
N MET A 388 1.12 10.19 -15.28
CA MET A 388 1.96 10.75 -16.33
C MET A 388 1.33 10.51 -17.72
N LEU A 389 0.86 9.29 -17.99
CA LEU A 389 0.17 8.95 -19.24
C LEU A 389 -1.12 9.76 -19.40
N ARG A 390 -1.95 9.83 -18.34
CA ARG A 390 -3.18 10.62 -18.33
C ARG A 390 -2.91 12.08 -18.67
N ARG A 391 -1.87 12.68 -18.08
CA ARG A 391 -1.46 14.08 -18.36
C ARG A 391 -0.94 14.25 -19.79
N TRP A 392 -0.21 13.28 -20.30
CA TRP A 392 0.31 13.30 -21.67
C TRP A 392 -0.78 13.17 -22.74
N LEU A 393 -1.80 12.35 -22.50
CA LEU A 393 -2.94 12.16 -23.42
C LEU A 393 -4.01 13.26 -23.29
N GLY A 394 -4.19 13.80 -22.11
CA GLY A 394 -5.32 14.63 -21.73
C GLY A 394 -6.52 13.80 -21.25
N ASP A 395 -7.29 14.37 -20.32
CA ASP A 395 -8.39 13.66 -19.62
C ASP A 395 -9.45 13.11 -20.56
N ALA A 396 -9.82 13.88 -21.58
CA ALA A 396 -10.91 13.50 -22.49
C ALA A 396 -10.55 12.25 -23.32
N ASP A 397 -9.36 12.21 -23.90
CA ASP A 397 -8.89 11.07 -24.70
C ASP A 397 -8.59 9.87 -23.80
N PHE A 398 -8.08 10.10 -22.58
CA PHE A 398 -7.88 9.07 -21.60
C PHE A 398 -9.18 8.38 -21.21
N ALA A 399 -10.19 9.14 -20.78
CA ALA A 399 -11.51 8.58 -20.41
C ALA A 399 -12.19 7.87 -21.58
N LYS A 400 -12.11 8.43 -22.80
CA LYS A 400 -12.64 7.81 -24.00
C LYS A 400 -11.96 6.47 -24.33
N GLY A 401 -10.65 6.39 -24.14
CA GLY A 401 -9.91 5.14 -24.34
C GLY A 401 -10.26 4.08 -23.30
N LEU A 402 -10.45 4.48 -22.04
CA LEU A 402 -10.90 3.58 -20.98
C LEU A 402 -12.32 3.03 -21.25
N HIS A 403 -13.23 3.89 -21.67
CA HIS A 403 -14.59 3.46 -22.07
C HIS A 403 -14.53 2.37 -23.16
N ALA A 404 -13.77 2.61 -24.23
CA ALA A 404 -13.61 1.66 -25.32
C ALA A 404 -12.98 0.33 -24.87
N TYR A 405 -12.01 0.40 -23.95
CA TYR A 405 -11.36 -0.77 -23.36
C TYR A 405 -12.36 -1.61 -22.57
N PHE A 406 -13.14 -1.01 -21.67
CA PHE A 406 -14.14 -1.74 -20.88
C PHE A 406 -15.27 -2.29 -21.76
N GLU A 407 -15.80 -1.51 -22.69
CA GLU A 407 -16.86 -1.96 -23.60
C GLU A 407 -16.44 -3.20 -24.39
N LYS A 408 -15.21 -3.21 -24.87
CA LYS A 408 -14.67 -4.32 -25.68
C LYS A 408 -14.35 -5.58 -24.87
N HIS A 409 -13.82 -5.41 -23.64
CA HIS A 409 -13.20 -6.50 -22.87
C HIS A 409 -13.98 -6.91 -21.61
N GLN A 410 -15.18 -6.36 -21.37
CA GLN A 410 -15.98 -6.71 -20.20
C GLN A 410 -16.17 -8.22 -20.04
N TYR A 411 -16.07 -8.71 -18.81
CA TYR A 411 -16.13 -10.11 -18.41
C TYR A 411 -15.03 -11.00 -18.98
N SER A 412 -13.97 -10.42 -19.52
CA SER A 412 -12.84 -11.17 -20.08
C SER A 412 -11.50 -10.73 -19.48
N ASN A 413 -10.42 -11.26 -20.03
CA ASN A 413 -9.07 -11.01 -19.58
C ASN A 413 -8.27 -10.28 -20.66
N THR A 414 -7.31 -9.46 -20.22
CA THR A 414 -6.46 -8.64 -21.09
C THR A 414 -5.01 -8.69 -20.68
N ILE A 415 -4.15 -8.20 -21.56
CA ILE A 415 -2.76 -7.86 -21.33
C ILE A 415 -2.57 -6.35 -21.54
N GLY A 416 -1.44 -5.79 -21.08
CA GLY A 416 -1.18 -4.36 -21.18
C GLY A 416 -1.35 -3.77 -22.59
N ARG A 417 -1.01 -4.54 -23.61
CA ARG A 417 -1.15 -4.12 -25.02
C ARG A 417 -2.60 -3.82 -25.43
N ASP A 418 -3.58 -4.51 -24.86
CA ASP A 418 -5.00 -4.28 -25.15
C ASP A 418 -5.42 -2.89 -24.68
N LEU A 419 -4.93 -2.45 -23.53
CA LEU A 419 -5.19 -1.12 -23.00
C LEU A 419 -4.46 -0.05 -23.83
N TRP A 420 -3.19 -0.26 -24.18
CA TRP A 420 -2.45 0.69 -25.03
C TRP A 420 -3.08 0.87 -26.40
N ASN A 421 -3.64 -0.17 -26.97
CA ASN A 421 -4.38 -0.10 -28.23
C ASN A 421 -5.64 0.76 -28.10
N ALA A 422 -6.40 0.61 -27.02
CA ALA A 422 -7.61 1.41 -26.79
C ALA A 422 -7.29 2.90 -26.58
N LEU A 423 -6.30 3.20 -25.74
CA LEU A 423 -5.85 4.57 -25.48
C LEU A 423 -5.22 5.22 -26.72
N GLY A 424 -4.42 4.44 -27.48
CA GLY A 424 -3.80 4.90 -28.72
C GLY A 424 -4.82 5.24 -29.80
N GLN A 425 -5.86 4.42 -29.96
CA GLN A 425 -6.97 4.69 -30.90
C GLN A 425 -7.77 5.93 -30.47
N ALA A 426 -7.99 6.14 -29.19
CA ALA A 426 -8.72 7.30 -28.70
C ALA A 426 -7.98 8.61 -28.91
N SER A 427 -6.66 8.62 -28.68
CA SER A 427 -5.80 9.80 -28.68
C SER A 427 -5.06 10.07 -30.00
N GLY A 428 -4.94 9.05 -30.86
CA GLY A 428 -4.11 9.12 -32.08
C GLY A 428 -2.59 9.12 -31.79
N ARG A 429 -2.15 8.73 -30.57
CA ARG A 429 -0.75 8.67 -30.15
C ARG A 429 -0.26 7.23 -30.03
N ASP A 430 1.05 7.01 -30.19
CA ASP A 430 1.68 5.70 -29.94
C ASP A 430 1.92 5.51 -28.44
N VAL A 431 0.85 5.13 -27.73
CA VAL A 431 0.89 4.90 -26.28
C VAL A 431 1.80 3.74 -25.92
N ALA A 432 1.86 2.70 -26.76
CA ALA A 432 2.70 1.54 -26.52
C ALA A 432 4.19 1.91 -26.53
N ALA A 433 4.65 2.62 -27.54
CA ALA A 433 6.06 3.07 -27.62
C ALA A 433 6.45 3.95 -26.45
N PHE A 434 5.53 4.81 -25.98
CA PHE A 434 5.76 5.65 -24.81
C PHE A 434 5.85 4.81 -23.52
N MET A 435 4.87 3.94 -23.27
CA MET A 435 4.74 3.23 -22.00
C MET A 435 5.66 2.01 -21.85
N ASP A 436 6.02 1.34 -22.94
CA ASP A 436 6.93 0.18 -22.88
C ASP A 436 8.27 0.56 -22.24
N SER A 437 8.80 1.78 -22.50
CA SER A 437 10.05 2.23 -21.89
C SER A 437 9.95 2.38 -20.36
N TRP A 438 8.75 2.60 -19.82
CA TRP A 438 8.51 2.83 -18.40
C TRP A 438 8.08 1.57 -17.64
N LEU A 439 7.30 0.70 -18.26
CA LEU A 439 6.75 -0.50 -17.61
C LEU A 439 7.68 -1.70 -17.65
N GLU A 440 8.40 -1.88 -18.77
CA GLU A 440 9.27 -3.03 -18.99
C GLU A 440 10.66 -2.85 -18.35
N GLN A 441 11.02 -1.63 -17.97
CA GLN A 441 12.32 -1.33 -17.37
C GLN A 441 12.18 -0.89 -15.90
N PRO A 442 12.98 -1.45 -14.97
CA PRO A 442 13.14 -0.91 -13.65
C PRO A 442 13.96 0.39 -13.68
N GLY A 443 13.74 1.26 -12.67
CA GLY A 443 14.47 2.51 -12.56
C GLY A 443 13.82 3.65 -13.30
N TYR A 444 14.49 4.79 -13.27
CA TYR A 444 14.08 6.04 -13.89
C TYR A 444 15.31 6.92 -14.20
N PRO A 445 15.20 7.92 -15.10
CA PRO A 445 16.33 8.77 -15.43
C PRO A 445 16.51 9.94 -14.46
N VAL A 446 17.76 10.35 -14.27
CA VAL A 446 18.12 11.72 -13.91
C VAL A 446 18.41 12.52 -15.17
N LEU A 447 17.81 13.70 -15.32
CA LEU A 447 18.12 14.63 -16.40
C LEU A 447 19.16 15.64 -15.89
N THR A 448 20.35 15.59 -16.52
CA THR A 448 21.36 16.62 -16.30
C THR A 448 21.13 17.77 -17.27
N VAL A 449 20.94 18.98 -16.74
CA VAL A 449 20.66 20.19 -17.49
C VAL A 449 21.78 21.21 -17.28
N LYS A 450 22.47 21.56 -18.36
CA LYS A 450 23.61 22.52 -18.31
C LYS A 450 23.68 23.41 -19.54
N VAL A 451 24.39 24.52 -19.41
CA VAL A 451 24.69 25.43 -20.52
C VAL A 451 26.17 25.46 -20.78
N GLU A 452 26.55 25.21 -22.01
CA GLU A 452 27.95 25.28 -22.49
C GLU A 452 27.98 25.98 -23.84
N ASN A 453 28.77 27.07 -23.92
CA ASN A 453 28.96 27.81 -25.19
C ASN A 453 27.64 28.24 -25.87
N ASP A 454 26.69 28.79 -25.11
CA ASP A 454 25.38 29.26 -25.58
C ASP A 454 24.50 28.07 -26.11
N VAL A 455 24.77 26.84 -25.67
CA VAL A 455 23.99 25.65 -26.00
C VAL A 455 23.40 25.11 -24.71
N LEU A 456 22.08 24.97 -24.64
CA LEU A 456 21.40 24.23 -23.59
C LEU A 456 21.48 22.74 -23.90
N LYS A 457 22.08 21.99 -22.98
CA LYS A 457 22.24 20.54 -23.09
C LYS A 457 21.39 19.84 -22.04
N ILE A 458 20.57 18.87 -22.47
CA ILE A 458 19.76 18.02 -21.60
C ILE A 458 20.13 16.58 -21.92
N SER A 459 20.59 15.84 -20.93
CA SER A 459 20.94 14.43 -21.08
C SER A 459 20.25 13.58 -20.02
N GLN A 460 19.89 12.33 -20.39
CA GLN A 460 19.33 11.36 -19.46
C GLN A 460 20.33 10.25 -19.15
N LYS A 461 20.33 9.81 -17.93
CA LYS A 461 21.03 8.63 -17.48
C LYS A 461 20.20 7.96 -16.38
N GLN A 462 20.20 6.62 -16.29
CA GLN A 462 19.53 5.95 -15.17
C GLN A 462 20.07 6.45 -13.84
N PHE A 463 19.16 6.79 -12.94
CA PHE A 463 19.51 7.23 -11.59
C PHE A 463 19.63 6.03 -10.65
N PHE A 464 20.69 6.02 -9.85
CA PHE A 464 20.95 4.98 -8.86
C PHE A 464 21.40 5.55 -7.53
N ILE A 465 21.01 4.89 -6.47
CA ILE A 465 21.54 5.06 -5.11
C ILE A 465 22.32 3.80 -4.74
N GLY A 466 23.60 3.96 -4.41
CA GLY A 466 24.48 2.86 -4.01
C GLY A 466 25.11 2.09 -5.20
N GLU A 467 25.58 0.88 -4.90
CA GLU A 467 26.25 0.02 -5.87
C GLU A 467 25.30 -0.44 -6.97
N HIS A 468 25.71 -0.30 -8.21
CA HIS A 468 24.86 -0.60 -9.35
C HIS A 468 25.66 -1.01 -10.61
N GLU A 469 24.98 -1.66 -11.54
CA GLU A 469 25.43 -1.91 -12.90
C GLU A 469 24.63 -1.03 -13.87
N ASP A 470 25.31 -0.12 -14.55
CA ASP A 470 24.66 0.71 -15.57
C ASP A 470 24.42 -0.11 -16.86
N LYS A 471 23.15 -0.28 -17.19
CA LYS A 471 22.72 -1.00 -18.41
C LYS A 471 22.38 -0.08 -19.57
N ASN A 472 22.71 1.20 -19.48
CA ASN A 472 22.46 2.22 -20.50
C ASN A 472 20.99 2.29 -20.94
N ARG A 473 20.05 2.16 -19.98
CA ARG A 473 18.61 2.26 -20.25
C ARG A 473 18.24 3.69 -20.60
N LEU A 474 17.32 3.83 -21.54
CA LEU A 474 16.74 5.11 -21.96
C LEU A 474 15.23 5.04 -21.87
N TRP A 475 14.62 6.18 -21.59
CA TRP A 475 13.17 6.37 -21.48
C TRP A 475 12.69 7.42 -22.47
N VAL A 476 11.44 7.34 -22.86
CA VAL A 476 10.73 8.45 -23.53
C VAL A 476 10.26 9.40 -22.45
N VAL A 477 11.03 10.48 -22.21
CA VAL A 477 10.83 11.37 -21.05
C VAL A 477 10.03 12.61 -21.45
N PRO A 478 8.82 12.82 -20.94
CA PRO A 478 8.10 14.07 -21.13
C PRO A 478 8.79 15.19 -20.33
N LEU A 479 9.29 16.22 -21.01
CA LEU A 479 10.08 17.27 -20.35
C LEU A 479 9.22 18.17 -19.49
N ASN A 480 7.98 18.43 -19.86
CA ASN A 480 7.03 19.30 -19.12
C ASN A 480 7.69 20.60 -18.64
N SER A 481 8.34 21.32 -19.57
CA SER A 481 9.09 22.52 -19.28
C SER A 481 8.18 23.73 -19.07
N ASN A 482 8.57 24.65 -18.16
CA ASN A 482 7.96 25.97 -18.06
C ASN A 482 8.40 26.94 -19.18
N TRP A 483 9.45 26.59 -19.93
CA TRP A 483 9.94 27.38 -21.06
C TRP A 483 9.37 26.88 -22.38
N LYS A 484 9.11 27.78 -23.31
CA LYS A 484 8.87 27.51 -24.71
C LYS A 484 10.18 27.26 -25.44
N GLY A 485 10.12 26.55 -26.57
CA GLY A 485 11.29 26.29 -27.41
C GLY A 485 12.06 25.02 -27.07
N LEU A 486 11.60 24.25 -26.07
CA LEU A 486 12.09 22.93 -25.79
C LEU A 486 11.17 21.88 -26.47
N PRO A 487 11.68 20.69 -26.83
CA PRO A 487 10.84 19.60 -27.31
C PRO A 487 9.92 19.09 -26.19
N ASP A 488 8.80 18.45 -26.58
CA ASP A 488 7.85 17.87 -25.63
C ASP A 488 8.44 16.67 -24.89
N THR A 489 9.27 15.86 -25.60
CA THR A 489 9.90 14.65 -25.08
C THR A 489 11.39 14.59 -25.37
N LEU A 490 12.13 13.91 -24.49
CA LEU A 490 13.51 13.46 -24.72
C LEU A 490 13.49 11.94 -24.96
N GLU A 491 13.83 11.50 -26.17
CA GLU A 491 13.80 10.07 -26.59
C GLU A 491 15.21 9.48 -26.79
N THR A 492 16.21 10.33 -26.77
CA THR A 492 17.61 9.98 -26.99
C THR A 492 18.41 10.20 -25.69
N GLU A 493 19.65 9.74 -25.66
CA GLU A 493 20.55 9.95 -24.55
C GLU A 493 20.73 11.47 -24.20
N SER A 494 20.74 12.32 -25.22
CA SER A 494 20.87 13.76 -25.03
C SER A 494 20.31 14.57 -26.20
N ILE A 495 19.99 15.83 -25.93
CA ILE A 495 19.67 16.86 -26.90
C ILE A 495 20.51 18.10 -26.66
N GLU A 496 20.80 18.81 -27.72
CA GLU A 496 21.48 20.11 -27.69
C GLU A 496 20.61 21.18 -28.38
N ILE A 497 20.33 22.26 -27.67
CA ILE A 497 19.50 23.36 -28.13
C ILE A 497 20.37 24.61 -28.20
N PRO A 498 20.80 25.04 -29.42
CA PRO A 498 21.63 26.24 -29.58
C PRO A 498 20.86 27.54 -29.29
N GLY A 499 21.57 28.56 -28.91
CA GLY A 499 21.00 29.91 -28.68
C GLY A 499 20.31 30.02 -27.32
N TYR A 500 20.95 29.55 -26.28
CA TYR A 500 20.43 29.63 -24.92
C TYR A 500 20.12 31.08 -24.50
N ALA A 501 20.96 32.05 -24.88
CA ALA A 501 20.73 33.47 -24.57
C ALA A 501 19.41 34.01 -25.18
N ALA A 502 19.03 33.51 -26.37
CA ALA A 502 17.76 33.87 -26.99
C ALA A 502 16.58 33.20 -26.25
N LEU A 503 16.70 31.91 -25.90
CA LEU A 503 15.70 31.20 -25.12
C LEU A 503 15.46 31.89 -23.77
N LEU A 504 16.52 32.28 -23.09
CA LEU A 504 16.43 32.99 -21.80
C LEU A 504 15.73 34.37 -21.95
N ALA A 505 15.94 35.06 -23.06
CA ALA A 505 15.30 36.34 -23.35
C ALA A 505 13.80 36.22 -23.67
N GLU A 506 13.38 35.08 -24.27
CA GLU A 506 12.00 34.82 -24.64
C GLU A 506 11.15 34.26 -23.50
N ASN A 507 11.78 33.68 -22.49
CA ASN A 507 11.10 33.01 -21.37
C ASN A 507 11.22 33.82 -20.09
N LYS A 508 10.34 33.56 -19.13
CA LYS A 508 10.35 34.21 -17.82
C LYS A 508 10.71 33.23 -16.73
N GLY A 509 11.50 33.68 -15.77
CA GLY A 509 11.91 32.84 -14.63
C GLY A 509 12.94 31.80 -14.98
N ALA A 510 13.42 31.09 -13.96
CA ALA A 510 14.38 30.02 -14.13
C ALA A 510 13.78 28.83 -14.92
N LEU A 511 14.62 28.20 -15.75
CA LEU A 511 14.23 26.97 -16.45
C LEU A 511 13.92 25.87 -15.43
N ARG A 512 12.73 25.29 -15.54
CA ARG A 512 12.32 24.11 -14.75
C ARG A 512 11.71 23.06 -15.65
N LEU A 513 12.04 21.80 -15.37
CA LEU A 513 11.47 20.63 -16.01
C LEU A 513 10.53 19.91 -15.04
N ASN A 514 9.67 19.05 -15.57
CA ASN A 514 8.67 18.31 -14.82
C ASN A 514 7.79 19.22 -13.96
N THR A 515 7.39 20.35 -14.50
CA THR A 515 6.45 21.25 -13.83
C THR A 515 5.20 20.48 -13.43
N GLU A 516 4.61 20.76 -12.26
CA GLU A 516 3.54 20.00 -11.61
C GLU A 516 3.98 18.62 -11.07
N ASN A 517 5.25 18.23 -11.22
CA ASN A 517 5.83 16.97 -10.71
C ASN A 517 5.04 15.71 -11.11
N THR A 518 4.60 15.62 -12.36
CA THR A 518 3.75 14.53 -12.86
C THR A 518 4.49 13.38 -13.53
N ALA A 519 5.72 13.60 -14.00
CA ALA A 519 6.53 12.59 -14.66
C ALA A 519 7.53 11.90 -13.72
N HIS A 520 7.90 10.66 -14.03
CA HIS A 520 8.73 9.82 -13.16
C HIS A 520 10.23 9.97 -13.45
N TYR A 521 10.79 11.15 -13.20
CA TYR A 521 12.23 11.43 -13.29
C TYR A 521 12.62 12.56 -12.34
N ILE A 522 13.91 12.79 -12.15
CA ILE A 522 14.47 13.89 -11.38
C ILE A 522 15.41 14.73 -12.25
N THR A 523 15.63 15.96 -11.85
CA THR A 523 16.47 16.92 -12.59
C THR A 523 17.68 17.35 -11.77
N ASP A 524 18.86 17.31 -12.40
CA ASP A 524 20.11 17.83 -11.88
C ASP A 524 20.52 19.08 -12.69
N TYR A 525 20.15 20.25 -12.19
CA TYR A 525 20.54 21.53 -12.77
C TYR A 525 21.96 21.86 -12.42
N GLN A 526 22.77 22.28 -13.40
CA GLN A 526 24.18 22.57 -13.25
C GLN A 526 24.48 24.08 -13.36
N GLY A 527 25.42 24.58 -12.53
CA GLY A 527 25.93 25.96 -12.58
C GLY A 527 24.85 27.03 -12.43
N ASP A 528 24.88 28.04 -13.30
CA ASP A 528 23.98 29.21 -13.25
C ASP A 528 22.48 28.81 -13.34
N LEU A 529 22.15 27.64 -13.93
CA LEU A 529 20.76 27.15 -13.96
C LEU A 529 20.28 26.80 -12.57
N LEU A 530 21.11 26.13 -11.77
CA LEU A 530 20.78 25.81 -10.38
C LEU A 530 20.65 27.10 -9.55
N ASP A 531 21.60 28.02 -9.71
CA ASP A 531 21.58 29.28 -8.97
C ASP A 531 20.31 30.09 -9.26
N ALA A 532 19.86 30.08 -10.53
CA ALA A 532 18.63 30.77 -10.92
C ALA A 532 17.39 30.09 -10.26
N VAL A 533 17.30 28.73 -10.28
CA VAL A 533 16.20 28.00 -9.64
C VAL A 533 16.16 28.27 -8.13
N LEU A 534 17.31 28.25 -7.45
CA LEU A 534 17.40 28.48 -6.01
C LEU A 534 17.18 29.91 -5.60
N ALA A 535 17.45 30.86 -6.51
CA ALA A 535 17.15 32.29 -6.29
C ALA A 535 15.64 32.60 -6.29
N GLU A 536 14.86 31.81 -7.05
CA GLU A 536 13.39 31.96 -7.14
C GLU A 536 12.63 31.06 -6.15
N LEU A 537 13.30 30.19 -5.41
CA LEU A 537 12.70 29.12 -4.61
C LEU A 537 11.51 29.59 -3.75
N GLU A 538 11.66 30.68 -3.00
CA GLU A 538 10.63 31.17 -2.09
C GLU A 538 9.38 31.71 -2.83
N SER A 539 9.52 32.10 -4.09
CA SER A 539 8.44 32.64 -4.92
C SER A 539 7.74 31.55 -5.78
N LEU A 540 8.25 30.32 -5.81
CA LEU A 540 7.66 29.22 -6.57
C LEU A 540 6.36 28.73 -5.93
N ASP A 541 5.56 28.02 -6.71
CA ASP A 541 4.41 27.27 -6.18
C ASP A 541 4.85 26.12 -5.25
N ASN A 542 3.95 25.65 -4.41
CA ASN A 542 4.28 24.66 -3.37
C ASN A 542 4.73 23.31 -3.94
N THR A 543 4.15 22.86 -5.05
CA THR A 543 4.56 21.64 -5.74
C THR A 543 5.98 21.74 -6.25
N SER A 544 6.36 22.87 -6.84
CA SER A 544 7.72 23.13 -7.29
C SER A 544 8.74 23.20 -6.15
N LYS A 545 8.37 23.80 -5.01
CA LYS A 545 9.21 23.81 -3.79
C LYS A 545 9.44 22.39 -3.28
N LEU A 546 8.39 21.60 -3.15
CA LEU A 546 8.46 20.19 -2.76
C LEU A 546 9.35 19.39 -3.72
N GLN A 547 9.13 19.52 -5.03
CA GLN A 547 9.91 18.84 -6.07
C GLN A 547 11.40 19.13 -5.94
N ILE A 548 11.78 20.39 -5.81
CA ILE A 548 13.20 20.79 -5.67
C ILE A 548 13.82 20.16 -4.41
N VAL A 549 13.11 20.16 -3.28
CA VAL A 549 13.60 19.55 -2.04
C VAL A 549 13.77 18.03 -2.21
N GLN A 550 12.79 17.35 -2.80
CA GLN A 550 12.83 15.89 -3.03
C GLN A 550 13.94 15.50 -4.00
N GLU A 551 14.07 16.20 -5.13
CA GLU A 551 15.10 15.91 -6.13
C GLU A 551 16.51 16.13 -5.56
N ARG A 552 16.74 17.24 -4.86
CA ARG A 552 18.03 17.51 -4.22
C ARG A 552 18.35 16.50 -3.12
N ARG A 553 17.35 16.03 -2.35
CA ARG A 553 17.57 14.96 -1.38
C ARG A 553 18.03 13.68 -2.06
N LEU A 554 17.37 13.26 -3.16
CA LEU A 554 17.76 12.07 -3.92
C LEU A 554 19.17 12.20 -4.52
N LEU A 555 19.51 13.38 -5.07
CA LEU A 555 20.87 13.66 -5.55
C LEU A 555 21.91 13.56 -4.43
N ALA A 556 21.59 13.99 -3.22
CA ALA A 556 22.44 13.85 -2.04
C ALA A 556 22.57 12.37 -1.59
N GLU A 557 21.47 11.61 -1.59
CA GLU A 557 21.49 10.16 -1.31
C GLU A 557 22.43 9.42 -2.28
N ALA A 558 22.42 9.78 -3.55
CA ALA A 558 23.28 9.19 -4.57
C ALA A 558 24.73 9.73 -4.57
N GLY A 559 25.01 10.78 -3.79
CA GLY A 559 26.31 11.41 -3.73
C GLY A 559 26.64 12.34 -4.90
N HIS A 560 25.66 12.78 -5.68
CA HIS A 560 25.85 13.79 -6.70
C HIS A 560 26.11 15.18 -6.08
N ILE A 561 25.51 15.46 -4.93
CA ILE A 561 25.73 16.64 -4.10
C ILE A 561 25.94 16.21 -2.64
N SER A 562 26.42 17.14 -1.79
CA SER A 562 26.49 16.87 -0.36
C SER A 562 25.12 17.05 0.32
N TYR A 563 24.88 16.26 1.36
CA TYR A 563 23.73 16.49 2.26
C TYR A 563 23.79 17.86 2.95
N ALA A 564 24.97 18.40 3.15
CA ALA A 564 25.18 19.73 3.69
C ALA A 564 24.55 20.82 2.80
N ASP A 565 24.48 20.60 1.48
CA ASP A 565 23.89 21.55 0.52
C ASP A 565 22.38 21.68 0.64
N LEU A 566 21.71 20.81 1.42
CA LEU A 566 20.27 20.88 1.67
C LEU A 566 19.93 21.94 2.74
N LEU A 567 20.82 22.21 3.69
CA LEU A 567 20.52 23.08 4.83
C LEU A 567 20.16 24.51 4.42
N PRO A 568 20.85 25.17 3.46
CA PRO A 568 20.44 26.48 2.96
C PRO A 568 19.05 26.49 2.33
N VAL A 569 18.64 25.37 1.71
CA VAL A 569 17.30 25.21 1.11
C VAL A 569 16.25 25.12 2.22
N LEU A 570 16.50 24.30 3.25
CA LEU A 570 15.60 24.17 4.40
C LEU A 570 15.43 25.50 5.16
N ASP A 571 16.51 26.22 5.36
CA ASP A 571 16.47 27.52 6.07
C ASP A 571 15.61 28.55 5.34
N LYS A 572 15.67 28.61 4.00
CA LYS A 572 14.78 29.45 3.18
C LYS A 572 13.32 29.08 3.32
N LEU A 573 13.01 27.78 3.52
CA LEU A 573 11.65 27.25 3.60
C LEU A 573 11.11 27.15 5.04
N ALA A 574 11.88 27.61 6.05
CA ALA A 574 11.51 27.46 7.46
C ALA A 574 10.20 28.15 7.88
N LYS A 575 9.70 29.12 7.07
CA LYS A 575 8.46 29.85 7.34
C LYS A 575 7.30 29.47 6.41
N GLU A 576 7.49 28.43 5.63
CA GLU A 576 6.42 27.91 4.77
C GLU A 576 5.30 27.29 5.62
N GLU A 577 4.07 27.49 5.19
CA GLU A 577 2.87 27.05 5.91
C GLU A 577 2.12 25.93 5.17
N SER A 578 2.45 25.69 3.90
CA SER A 578 1.84 24.60 3.13
C SER A 578 2.30 23.23 3.61
N TYR A 579 1.35 22.31 3.75
CA TYR A 579 1.61 20.92 4.11
C TYR A 579 2.62 20.26 3.17
N LEU A 580 2.54 20.51 1.86
CA LEU A 580 3.50 19.97 0.88
C LEU A 580 4.95 20.33 1.26
N VAL A 581 5.20 21.58 1.53
CA VAL A 581 6.55 22.08 1.80
C VAL A 581 7.03 21.65 3.19
N VAL A 582 6.18 21.79 4.20
CA VAL A 582 6.49 21.38 5.58
C VAL A 582 6.76 19.87 5.65
N SER A 583 6.01 19.06 4.91
CA SER A 583 6.25 17.61 4.79
C SER A 583 7.61 17.31 4.14
N ALA A 584 7.95 17.99 3.04
CA ALA A 584 9.25 17.82 2.39
C ALA A 584 10.42 18.19 3.31
N VAL A 585 10.31 19.28 4.04
CA VAL A 585 11.30 19.72 5.06
C VAL A 585 11.43 18.66 6.17
N SER A 586 10.31 18.18 6.70
CA SER A 586 10.27 17.13 7.74
C SER A 586 10.93 15.82 7.28
N GLN A 587 10.74 15.43 6.03
CA GLN A 587 11.37 14.23 5.45
C GLN A 587 12.90 14.38 5.33
N VAL A 588 13.41 15.58 4.99
CA VAL A 588 14.85 15.83 4.98
C VAL A 588 15.43 15.83 6.39
N ILE A 589 14.72 16.40 7.36
CA ILE A 589 15.10 16.33 8.79
C ILE A 589 15.23 14.87 9.24
N ALA A 590 14.24 14.04 8.92
CA ALA A 590 14.27 12.61 9.24
C ALA A 590 15.46 11.89 8.57
N ALA A 591 15.84 12.31 7.36
CA ALA A 591 17.00 11.76 6.68
C ALA A 591 18.33 12.22 7.29
N LEU A 592 18.41 13.46 7.79
CA LEU A 592 19.61 13.99 8.45
C LEU A 592 19.94 13.30 9.78
N GLU A 593 18.92 12.82 10.51
CA GLU A 593 19.10 12.14 11.80
C GLU A 593 20.04 10.94 11.74
N ARG A 594 20.12 10.28 10.59
CA ARG A 594 21.02 9.11 10.41
C ARG A 594 22.51 9.43 10.60
N PHE A 595 22.90 10.70 10.41
CA PHE A 595 24.28 11.18 10.58
C PHE A 595 24.61 11.57 12.01
N ILE A 596 23.61 11.65 12.88
CA ILE A 596 23.73 12.18 14.23
C ILE A 596 23.77 11.01 15.23
N ASP A 597 24.79 11.01 16.10
CA ASP A 597 24.88 10.04 17.18
C ASP A 597 24.22 10.59 18.46
N GLU A 598 23.52 9.74 19.16
CA GLU A 598 22.85 10.08 20.43
C GLU A 598 23.89 10.43 21.52
N GLY A 599 23.52 11.32 22.44
CA GLY A 599 24.34 11.76 23.57
C GLY A 599 25.47 12.71 23.19
N THR A 600 25.54 13.20 21.95
CA THR A 600 26.61 14.07 21.45
C THR A 600 26.22 15.55 21.39
N GLU A 601 27.23 16.42 21.24
CA GLU A 601 26.99 17.86 20.96
C GLU A 601 26.32 18.06 19.59
N ALA A 602 26.57 17.16 18.63
CA ALA A 602 25.90 17.16 17.34
C ALA A 602 24.40 16.91 17.48
N GLU A 603 23.97 16.03 18.38
CA GLU A 603 22.55 15.82 18.66
C GLU A 603 21.90 17.09 19.25
N LYS A 604 22.55 17.76 20.17
CA LYS A 604 22.03 19.04 20.73
C LYS A 604 21.87 20.08 19.64
N ALA A 605 22.86 20.22 18.75
CA ALA A 605 22.78 21.12 17.61
C ALA A 605 21.65 20.72 16.65
N PHE A 606 21.51 19.43 16.35
CA PHE A 606 20.44 18.90 15.51
C PHE A 606 19.05 19.19 16.10
N ASN A 607 18.87 18.91 17.38
CA ASN A 607 17.61 19.20 18.09
C ASN A 607 17.28 20.70 18.03
N SER A 608 18.28 21.59 18.21
CA SER A 608 18.07 23.05 18.07
C SER A 608 17.69 23.44 16.65
N LEU A 609 18.28 22.82 15.62
CA LEU A 609 17.91 23.04 14.23
C LEU A 609 16.48 22.58 13.94
N VAL A 610 16.09 21.39 14.40
CA VAL A 610 14.72 20.86 14.22
C VAL A 610 13.70 21.79 14.87
N ALA A 611 13.94 22.23 16.11
CA ALA A 611 13.07 23.17 16.81
C ALA A 611 12.96 24.50 16.04
N LYS A 612 14.09 25.03 15.52
CA LYS A 612 14.12 26.26 14.70
C LYS A 612 13.24 26.13 13.46
N LEU A 613 13.38 25.03 12.71
CA LEU A 613 12.61 24.78 11.49
C LEU A 613 11.11 24.56 11.73
N ALA A 614 10.75 24.03 12.89
CA ALA A 614 9.35 23.81 13.29
C ALA A 614 8.70 25.05 13.94
N ARG A 615 9.49 25.97 14.50
CA ARG A 615 9.04 27.07 15.39
C ARG A 615 7.91 27.89 14.79
N HIS A 616 8.03 28.33 13.54
CA HIS A 616 7.02 29.18 12.90
C HIS A 616 5.63 28.55 12.93
N ASN A 617 5.51 27.30 12.49
CA ASN A 617 4.23 26.59 12.47
C ASN A 617 3.76 26.16 13.86
N TYR A 618 4.68 25.81 14.75
CA TYR A 618 4.34 25.51 16.14
C TYR A 618 3.78 26.74 16.87
N ASP A 619 4.39 27.92 16.73
CA ASP A 619 3.89 29.15 17.33
C ASP A 619 2.53 29.58 16.75
N ARG A 620 2.30 29.31 15.46
CA ARG A 620 1.04 29.56 14.77
C ARG A 620 -0.08 28.63 15.25
N LEU A 621 0.18 27.33 15.30
CA LEU A 621 -0.85 26.30 15.49
C LEU A 621 -0.90 25.71 16.90
N GLY A 622 0.26 25.46 17.54
CA GLY A 622 0.34 24.83 18.86
C GLY A 622 -0.29 23.42 18.92
N PHE A 623 -0.68 23.03 20.11
CA PHE A 623 -1.35 21.74 20.37
C PHE A 623 -2.86 21.78 20.17
N GLU A 624 -3.49 22.93 20.38
CA GLU A 624 -4.95 23.07 20.36
C GLU A 624 -5.42 23.66 19.03
N ALA A 625 -6.46 23.04 18.46
CA ALA A 625 -7.14 23.58 17.29
C ALA A 625 -7.81 24.92 17.61
N LYS A 626 -7.75 25.86 16.70
CA LYS A 626 -8.31 27.21 16.82
C LYS A 626 -9.45 27.38 15.82
N ASP A 627 -10.41 28.21 16.20
CA ASP A 627 -11.52 28.54 15.29
C ASP A 627 -11.00 29.18 13.98
N GLY A 628 -11.47 28.67 12.85
CA GLY A 628 -11.15 29.17 11.53
C GLY A 628 -9.90 28.56 10.88
N GLU A 629 -9.28 27.57 11.49
CA GLU A 629 -8.21 26.80 10.86
C GLU A 629 -8.74 25.91 9.73
N SER A 630 -7.90 25.65 8.76
CA SER A 630 -8.19 24.75 7.64
C SER A 630 -7.87 23.29 7.98
N ASP A 631 -8.35 22.37 7.17
CA ASP A 631 -7.97 20.95 7.25
C ASP A 631 -6.45 20.75 7.03
N GLU A 632 -5.84 21.57 6.17
CA GLU A 632 -4.39 21.59 5.96
C GLU A 632 -3.63 22.01 7.23
N ASP A 633 -4.18 22.94 8.01
CA ASP A 633 -3.57 23.37 9.29
C ASP A 633 -3.52 22.20 10.30
N GLU A 634 -4.48 21.29 10.28
CA GLU A 634 -4.42 20.07 11.10
C GLU A 634 -3.23 19.17 10.71
N LEU A 635 -3.00 18.98 9.42
CA LEU A 635 -1.86 18.21 8.92
C LEU A 635 -0.53 18.87 9.29
N VAL A 636 -0.42 20.18 9.13
CA VAL A 636 0.77 20.96 9.48
C VAL A 636 1.02 20.97 11.00
N ARG A 637 -0.06 21.05 11.82
CA ARG A 637 0.04 20.93 13.29
C ARG A 637 0.66 19.61 13.70
N GLN A 638 0.20 18.49 13.13
CA GLN A 638 0.75 17.17 13.42
C GLN A 638 2.26 17.11 13.17
N LEU A 639 2.73 17.67 12.04
CA LEU A 639 4.14 17.73 11.71
C LEU A 639 4.92 18.66 12.65
N ALA A 640 4.43 19.87 12.89
CA ALA A 640 5.11 20.86 13.71
C ALA A 640 5.25 20.38 15.17
N VAL A 641 4.17 19.89 15.78
CA VAL A 641 4.20 19.33 17.12
C VAL A 641 5.10 18.11 17.20
N SER A 642 5.07 17.21 16.19
CA SER A 642 5.95 16.06 16.12
C SER A 642 7.42 16.45 16.09
N MET A 643 7.80 17.44 15.29
CA MET A 643 9.17 17.98 15.24
C MET A 643 9.60 18.60 16.56
N MET A 644 8.74 19.35 17.22
CA MET A 644 9.03 19.96 18.52
C MET A 644 9.24 18.90 19.62
N ILE A 645 8.37 17.88 19.72
CA ILE A 645 8.52 16.76 20.67
C ILE A 645 9.78 15.94 20.37
N ARG A 646 10.08 15.71 19.09
CA ARG A 646 11.30 15.02 18.65
C ARG A 646 12.56 15.78 19.07
N SER A 647 12.58 17.09 18.94
CA SER A 647 13.71 17.95 19.29
C SER A 647 13.95 18.09 20.80
N ASN A 648 13.09 17.49 21.64
CA ASN A 648 13.12 17.66 23.10
C ASN A 648 12.99 19.14 23.51
N ASP A 649 12.22 19.95 22.76
CA ASP A 649 11.95 21.33 23.14
C ASP A 649 11.24 21.38 24.50
N ALA A 650 11.79 22.13 25.45
CA ALA A 650 11.35 22.13 26.82
C ALA A 650 9.92 22.67 27.00
N GLU A 651 9.57 23.70 26.24
CA GLU A 651 8.23 24.28 26.24
C GLU A 651 7.19 23.30 25.71
N ALA A 652 7.44 22.74 24.53
CA ALA A 652 6.53 21.77 23.92
C ALA A 652 6.36 20.52 24.77
N SER A 653 7.45 19.99 25.36
CA SER A 653 7.41 18.86 26.27
C SER A 653 6.61 19.15 27.55
N GLN A 654 6.74 20.34 28.10
CA GLN A 654 5.97 20.75 29.28
C GLN A 654 4.47 20.86 28.95
N VAL A 655 4.12 21.44 27.80
CA VAL A 655 2.71 21.53 27.35
C VAL A 655 2.13 20.13 27.13
N ALA A 656 2.86 19.24 26.46
CA ALA A 656 2.42 17.86 26.25
C ALA A 656 2.16 17.12 27.57
N SER A 657 3.06 17.26 28.57
CA SER A 657 2.87 16.66 29.90
C SER A 657 1.68 17.23 30.65
N GLN A 658 1.37 18.53 30.52
CA GLN A 658 0.18 19.13 31.08
C GLN A 658 -1.11 18.58 30.45
N ILE A 659 -1.12 18.43 29.11
CA ILE A 659 -2.24 17.85 28.38
C ILE A 659 -2.44 16.39 28.79
N PHE A 660 -1.36 15.61 28.91
CA PHE A 660 -1.41 14.24 29.41
C PHE A 660 -2.03 14.16 30.80
N ALA A 661 -1.56 14.99 31.73
CA ALA A 661 -2.07 15.02 33.12
C ALA A 661 -3.57 15.35 33.16
N ALA A 662 -4.05 16.26 32.31
CA ALA A 662 -5.46 16.61 32.21
C ALA A 662 -6.35 15.47 31.66
N HIS A 663 -5.79 14.55 30.91
CA HIS A 663 -6.51 13.44 30.28
C HIS A 663 -6.15 12.06 30.87
N LYS A 664 -5.41 12.00 31.94
CA LYS A 664 -4.87 10.77 32.53
C LYS A 664 -5.92 9.66 32.74
N GLU A 665 -7.14 10.03 33.11
CA GLU A 665 -8.25 9.09 33.34
C GLU A 665 -8.92 8.63 32.02
N ASN A 666 -8.68 9.32 30.92
CA ASN A 666 -9.24 9.00 29.60
C ASN A 666 -8.30 9.43 28.48
N LEU A 667 -7.25 8.64 28.24
CA LEU A 667 -6.27 8.93 27.19
C LEU A 667 -6.85 8.78 25.77
N ALA A 668 -7.88 7.97 25.59
CA ALA A 668 -8.59 7.88 24.31
C ALA A 668 -9.30 9.18 23.93
N GLY A 669 -9.68 9.99 24.93
CA GLY A 669 -10.30 11.32 24.75
C GLY A 669 -9.32 12.44 24.39
N LEU A 670 -8.02 12.19 24.27
CA LEU A 670 -7.06 13.16 23.74
C LEU A 670 -7.42 13.51 22.29
N PRO A 671 -7.25 14.77 21.86
CA PRO A 671 -7.44 15.14 20.46
C PRO A 671 -6.56 14.28 19.54
N ALA A 672 -7.17 13.59 18.59
CA ALA A 672 -6.50 12.56 17.78
C ALA A 672 -5.29 13.10 16.99
N ALA A 673 -5.36 14.37 16.56
CA ALA A 673 -4.28 15.03 15.79
C ALA A 673 -2.96 15.15 16.57
N ILE A 674 -3.00 15.23 17.90
CA ILE A 674 -1.81 15.39 18.75
C ILE A 674 -1.60 14.24 19.75
N ARG A 675 -2.52 13.30 19.78
CA ARG A 675 -2.54 12.21 20.78
C ARG A 675 -1.26 11.40 20.77
N ALA A 676 -0.74 11.05 19.59
CA ALA A 676 0.52 10.32 19.46
C ALA A 676 1.69 11.07 20.12
N GLN A 677 1.82 12.38 19.87
CA GLN A 677 2.91 13.20 20.36
C GLN A 677 2.85 13.36 21.88
N VAL A 678 1.63 13.50 22.44
CA VAL A 678 1.42 13.56 23.90
C VAL A 678 1.82 12.24 24.57
N LEU A 679 1.38 11.10 24.00
CA LEU A 679 1.72 9.76 24.52
C LEU A 679 3.22 9.47 24.42
N ILE A 680 3.86 9.84 23.28
CA ILE A 680 5.30 9.68 23.07
C ILE A 680 6.10 10.55 24.05
N ASN A 681 5.71 11.80 24.26
CA ASN A 681 6.38 12.68 25.21
C ASN A 681 6.40 12.09 26.62
N GLU A 682 5.27 11.52 27.06
CA GLU A 682 5.17 10.92 28.38
C GLU A 682 6.07 9.67 28.50
N MET A 683 6.10 8.81 27.48
CA MET A 683 7.04 7.67 27.46
C MET A 683 8.51 8.10 27.46
N LYS A 684 8.88 9.11 26.68
CA LYS A 684 10.26 9.61 26.61
C LYS A 684 10.78 10.17 27.93
N HIS A 685 9.93 10.88 28.69
CA HIS A 685 10.37 11.68 29.84
C HIS A 685 9.89 11.15 31.18
N HIS A 686 8.88 10.31 31.21
CA HIS A 686 8.20 9.85 32.43
C HIS A 686 7.89 8.36 32.41
N GLU A 687 8.70 7.57 31.69
CA GLU A 687 8.54 6.12 31.65
C GLU A 687 8.53 5.50 33.05
N THR A 688 7.52 4.70 33.32
CA THR A 688 7.40 3.84 34.50
C THR A 688 6.80 2.50 34.08
N LYS A 689 7.01 1.48 34.92
CA LYS A 689 6.38 0.17 34.70
C LYS A 689 4.85 0.26 34.63
N ASP A 690 4.26 1.11 35.45
CA ASP A 690 2.80 1.31 35.48
C ASP A 690 2.30 2.01 34.21
N LEU A 691 3.05 2.98 33.67
CA LEU A 691 2.71 3.64 32.42
C LEU A 691 2.73 2.67 31.24
N VAL A 692 3.78 1.84 31.15
CA VAL A 692 3.89 0.80 30.12
C VAL A 692 2.74 -0.20 30.22
N ALA A 693 2.42 -0.67 31.43
CA ALA A 693 1.31 -1.58 31.67
C ALA A 693 -0.04 -0.95 31.26
N THR A 694 -0.24 0.35 31.57
CA THR A 694 -1.45 1.09 31.20
C THR A 694 -1.58 1.21 29.68
N TYR A 695 -0.51 1.57 28.96
CA TYR A 695 -0.54 1.69 27.51
C TYR A 695 -0.78 0.33 26.81
N LEU A 696 -0.18 -0.73 27.34
CA LEU A 696 -0.37 -2.08 26.79
C LEU A 696 -1.79 -2.59 27.04
N ASP A 697 -2.38 -2.31 28.21
CA ASP A 697 -3.77 -2.64 28.52
C ASP A 697 -4.74 -1.87 27.60
N LEU A 698 -4.52 -0.57 27.44
CA LEU A 698 -5.32 0.24 26.51
C LEU A 698 -5.19 -0.24 25.07
N TYR A 699 -3.97 -0.58 24.62
CA TYR A 699 -3.74 -1.17 23.28
C TYR A 699 -4.55 -2.46 23.10
N THR A 700 -4.53 -3.33 24.10
CA THR A 700 -5.22 -4.63 24.04
C THR A 700 -6.73 -4.48 23.92
N HIS A 701 -7.33 -3.52 24.64
CA HIS A 701 -8.78 -3.39 24.79
C HIS A 701 -9.43 -2.29 23.96
N ALA A 702 -8.65 -1.38 23.37
CA ALA A 702 -9.20 -0.33 22.52
C ALA A 702 -9.83 -0.90 21.24
N THR A 703 -10.90 -0.27 20.78
CA THR A 703 -11.55 -0.55 19.49
C THR A 703 -11.13 0.42 18.39
N ASP A 704 -10.64 1.61 18.75
CA ASP A 704 -10.07 2.58 17.80
C ASP A 704 -8.69 2.11 17.31
N ALA A 705 -8.62 1.70 16.04
CA ALA A 705 -7.39 1.20 15.42
C ALA A 705 -6.30 2.27 15.30
N VAL A 706 -6.67 3.56 15.15
CA VAL A 706 -5.71 4.67 15.11
C VAL A 706 -5.09 4.88 16.50
N PHE A 707 -5.90 4.84 17.54
CA PHE A 707 -5.43 4.95 18.91
C PHE A 707 -4.47 3.79 19.27
N LYS A 708 -4.80 2.57 18.85
CA LYS A 708 -3.91 1.41 19.03
C LYS A 708 -2.55 1.66 18.37
N ARG A 709 -2.50 2.14 17.13
CA ARG A 709 -1.25 2.48 16.44
C ARG A 709 -0.45 3.56 17.17
N GLN A 710 -1.12 4.57 17.73
CA GLN A 710 -0.49 5.65 18.50
C GLN A 710 0.11 5.14 19.81
N LEU A 711 -0.57 4.22 20.49
CA LEU A 711 -0.05 3.56 21.69
C LEU A 711 1.17 2.69 21.39
N ALA A 712 1.12 1.90 20.31
CA ALA A 712 2.27 1.10 19.87
C ALA A 712 3.48 1.97 19.55
N ALA A 713 3.27 3.10 18.85
CA ALA A 713 4.32 4.07 18.54
C ALA A 713 4.93 4.67 19.82
N ALA A 714 4.11 4.99 20.83
CA ALA A 714 4.60 5.51 22.11
C ALA A 714 5.39 4.45 22.89
N LEU A 715 4.89 3.21 22.95
CA LEU A 715 5.54 2.09 23.64
C LEU A 715 6.94 1.77 23.06
N ALA A 716 7.16 2.04 21.79
CA ALA A 716 8.47 1.85 21.14
C ALA A 716 9.56 2.79 21.69
N TYR A 717 9.20 3.88 22.37
CA TYR A 717 10.14 4.78 23.05
C TYR A 717 10.60 4.30 24.42
N SER A 718 10.21 3.10 24.85
CA SER A 718 10.70 2.50 26.09
C SER A 718 12.23 2.37 26.09
N THR A 719 12.85 2.70 27.22
CA THR A 719 14.30 2.61 27.44
C THR A 719 14.67 1.65 28.55
N ASP A 720 13.70 1.26 29.37
CA ASP A 720 13.90 0.29 30.43
C ASP A 720 13.89 -1.15 29.92
N ALA A 721 14.95 -1.91 30.18
CA ALA A 721 15.13 -3.25 29.65
C ALA A 721 14.04 -4.25 30.07
N ASP A 722 13.52 -4.15 31.29
CA ASP A 722 12.47 -5.04 31.80
C ASP A 722 11.13 -4.72 31.12
N ASN A 723 10.85 -3.44 30.89
CA ASN A 723 9.69 -2.99 30.13
C ASN A 723 9.74 -3.46 28.67
N ILE A 724 10.88 -3.28 28.01
CA ILE A 724 11.10 -3.73 26.63
C ILE A 724 10.86 -5.24 26.54
N GLN A 725 11.45 -6.02 27.45
CA GLN A 725 11.28 -7.47 27.46
C GLN A 725 9.80 -7.87 27.67
N THR A 726 9.09 -7.17 28.55
CA THR A 726 7.65 -7.39 28.81
C THR A 726 6.85 -7.15 27.53
N LEU A 727 7.11 -6.05 26.82
CA LEU A 727 6.42 -5.70 25.58
C LEU A 727 6.65 -6.74 24.48
N ILE A 728 7.91 -7.12 24.24
CA ILE A 728 8.27 -8.10 23.20
C ILE A 728 7.70 -9.49 23.52
N SER A 729 7.62 -9.86 24.80
CA SER A 729 7.02 -11.14 25.22
C SER A 729 5.55 -11.27 24.84
N SER A 730 4.83 -10.15 24.71
CA SER A 730 3.42 -10.11 24.33
C SER A 730 3.18 -10.32 22.83
N TRP A 731 4.20 -10.22 21.98
CA TRP A 731 4.04 -10.24 20.52
C TRP A 731 3.53 -11.57 19.94
N LYS A 732 3.73 -12.67 20.66
CA LYS A 732 3.20 -13.98 20.24
C LYS A 732 1.75 -14.24 20.68
N ASP A 733 1.20 -13.37 21.52
CA ASP A 733 -0.21 -13.48 21.92
C ASP A 733 -1.08 -12.69 20.94
N LYS A 734 -1.77 -13.40 20.06
CA LYS A 734 -2.67 -12.80 19.04
C LYS A 734 -3.84 -12.02 19.61
N PHE A 735 -4.12 -12.14 20.91
CA PHE A 735 -5.15 -11.35 21.60
C PHE A 735 -4.57 -10.04 22.18
N VAL A 736 -3.27 -9.88 22.20
CA VAL A 736 -2.57 -8.64 22.54
C VAL A 736 -2.11 -7.95 21.26
N VAL A 737 -1.18 -8.57 20.51
CA VAL A 737 -0.73 -8.05 19.22
C VAL A 737 -1.25 -8.95 18.12
N LYS A 738 -2.18 -8.44 17.33
CA LYS A 738 -2.73 -9.20 16.21
C LYS A 738 -1.65 -9.49 15.16
N PRO A 739 -1.68 -10.65 14.48
CA PRO A 739 -0.69 -11.00 13.46
C PRO A 739 -0.50 -9.89 12.42
N GLN A 740 -1.58 -9.30 11.93
CA GLN A 740 -1.56 -8.19 10.96
C GLN A 740 -0.84 -6.93 11.45
N ASP A 741 -0.74 -6.71 12.76
CA ASP A 741 -0.11 -5.53 13.36
C ASP A 741 1.35 -5.78 13.75
N LEU A 742 1.81 -7.04 13.73
CA LEU A 742 3.13 -7.43 14.21
C LEU A 742 4.27 -6.75 13.42
N SER A 743 4.13 -6.65 12.10
CA SER A 743 5.12 -5.96 11.27
C SER A 743 5.24 -4.47 11.63
N SER A 744 4.13 -3.81 11.98
CA SER A 744 4.13 -2.42 12.43
C SER A 744 4.82 -2.26 13.79
N TRP A 745 4.55 -3.16 14.74
CA TRP A 745 5.28 -3.19 16.01
C TRP A 745 6.77 -3.40 15.80
N TYR A 746 7.14 -4.37 14.96
CA TYR A 746 8.51 -4.65 14.62
C TYR A 746 9.24 -3.42 14.05
N LEU A 747 8.63 -2.73 13.09
CA LEU A 747 9.17 -1.50 12.51
C LEU A 747 9.39 -0.40 13.56
N GLN A 748 8.38 -0.14 14.38
CA GLN A 748 8.44 0.90 15.41
C GLN A 748 9.59 0.64 16.39
N PHE A 749 9.68 -0.57 16.93
CA PHE A 749 10.70 -0.93 17.91
C PHE A 749 12.10 -1.04 17.29
N LEU A 750 12.20 -1.45 16.03
CA LEU A 750 13.48 -1.52 15.31
C LEU A 750 14.06 -0.12 15.04
N GLY A 751 13.20 0.87 14.92
CA GLY A 751 13.55 2.26 14.65
C GLY A 751 14.23 3.00 15.82
N HIS A 752 14.13 2.49 17.06
CA HIS A 752 14.68 3.14 18.24
C HIS A 752 15.91 2.41 18.77
N GLN A 753 16.95 3.16 19.12
CA GLN A 753 18.25 2.61 19.53
C GLN A 753 18.11 1.69 20.76
N ALA A 754 17.30 2.08 21.76
CA ALA A 754 17.10 1.34 23.00
C ALA A 754 16.45 -0.03 22.79
N THR A 755 15.57 -0.16 21.82
CA THR A 755 14.79 -1.38 21.55
C THR A 755 15.37 -2.22 20.40
N GLN A 756 16.16 -1.60 19.52
CA GLN A 756 16.63 -2.20 18.26
C GLN A 756 17.35 -3.54 18.45
N GLU A 757 18.29 -3.63 19.39
CA GLU A 757 19.06 -4.87 19.60
C GLU A 757 18.15 -6.00 20.05
N THR A 758 17.32 -5.76 21.06
CA THR A 758 16.41 -6.78 21.61
C THR A 758 15.44 -7.30 20.57
N VAL A 759 14.91 -6.40 19.75
CA VAL A 759 13.95 -6.74 18.67
C VAL A 759 14.63 -7.49 17.53
N TRP A 760 15.85 -7.09 17.16
CA TRP A 760 16.60 -7.76 16.10
C TRP A 760 17.01 -9.18 16.52
N VAL A 761 17.41 -9.36 17.77
CA VAL A 761 17.69 -10.70 18.35
C VAL A 761 16.40 -11.52 18.35
N TRP A 762 15.29 -10.95 18.86
CA TRP A 762 14.01 -11.65 18.89
C TRP A 762 13.56 -12.12 17.51
N ALA A 763 13.66 -11.30 16.48
CA ALA A 763 13.25 -11.67 15.13
C ALA A 763 14.05 -12.86 14.58
N ARG A 764 15.38 -12.88 14.81
CA ARG A 764 16.25 -13.98 14.39
C ARG A 764 15.97 -15.28 15.15
N GLU A 765 15.78 -15.20 16.47
CA GLU A 765 15.49 -16.36 17.31
C GLU A 765 14.08 -16.94 17.08
N ASN A 766 13.14 -16.14 16.57
CA ASN A 766 11.76 -16.54 16.37
C ASN A 766 11.39 -16.62 14.89
N TRP A 767 12.37 -16.70 14.00
CA TRP A 767 12.14 -16.68 12.56
C TRP A 767 11.20 -17.77 12.05
N ASP A 768 11.35 -18.99 12.54
CA ASP A 768 10.48 -20.11 12.17
C ASP A 768 9.03 -19.88 12.62
N TRP A 769 8.84 -19.25 13.77
CA TRP A 769 7.51 -18.88 14.24
C TRP A 769 6.91 -17.76 13.37
N ILE A 770 7.69 -16.73 13.04
CA ILE A 770 7.25 -15.65 12.15
C ILE A 770 6.84 -16.24 10.80
N LYS A 771 7.63 -17.14 10.25
CA LYS A 771 7.34 -17.84 9.00
C LYS A 771 6.05 -18.66 9.07
N ALA A 772 5.82 -19.36 10.16
CA ALA A 772 4.62 -20.15 10.37
C ALA A 772 3.37 -19.28 10.57
N ALA A 773 3.52 -18.13 11.25
CA ALA A 773 2.40 -17.25 11.56
C ALA A 773 2.01 -16.31 10.39
N LEU A 774 2.98 -15.92 9.56
CA LEU A 774 2.83 -14.86 8.54
C LEU A 774 3.31 -15.27 7.14
N GLY A 775 3.80 -16.50 6.96
CA GLY A 775 4.43 -16.90 5.69
C GLY A 775 3.54 -16.84 4.45
N GLY A 776 2.22 -16.85 4.62
CA GLY A 776 1.25 -16.60 3.55
C GLY A 776 0.71 -15.17 3.49
N ASP A 777 1.09 -14.32 4.46
CA ASP A 777 0.66 -12.95 4.58
C ASP A 777 1.54 -12.02 3.73
N MET A 778 0.94 -11.02 3.09
CA MET A 778 1.65 -10.00 2.30
C MET A 778 2.66 -9.19 3.13
N SER A 779 2.53 -9.15 4.46
CA SER A 779 3.43 -8.43 5.36
C SER A 779 4.66 -9.22 5.80
N PHE A 780 4.78 -10.48 5.41
CA PHE A 780 5.89 -11.34 5.83
C PHE A 780 7.27 -10.81 5.39
N ASP A 781 7.39 -10.33 4.16
CA ASP A 781 8.63 -9.77 3.63
C ASP A 781 9.06 -8.46 4.32
N SER A 782 8.16 -7.81 5.07
CA SER A 782 8.46 -6.63 5.89
C SER A 782 9.55 -6.91 6.93
N PHE A 783 9.65 -8.15 7.41
CA PHE A 783 10.72 -8.54 8.35
C PHE A 783 12.11 -8.57 7.71
N VAL A 784 12.20 -8.60 6.39
CA VAL A 784 13.43 -8.44 5.60
C VAL A 784 13.63 -6.97 5.22
N ILE A 785 12.56 -6.28 4.82
CA ILE A 785 12.60 -4.91 4.29
C ILE A 785 12.90 -3.89 5.39
N PHE A 786 12.23 -3.97 6.55
CA PHE A 786 12.37 -2.96 7.60
C PHE A 786 13.78 -2.84 8.18
N PRO A 787 14.49 -3.94 8.50
CA PRO A 787 15.90 -3.84 8.87
C PRO A 787 16.76 -3.16 7.80
N SER A 788 16.46 -3.44 6.51
CA SER A 788 17.21 -2.83 5.42
C SER A 788 17.01 -1.30 5.32
N HIS A 789 15.87 -0.79 5.76
CA HIS A 789 15.60 0.65 5.78
C HIS A 789 16.20 1.36 7.00
N ILE A 790 16.45 0.65 8.09
CA ILE A 790 16.86 1.22 9.39
C ILE A 790 18.35 1.04 9.68
N PHE A 791 18.92 -0.11 9.38
CA PHE A 791 20.31 -0.42 9.70
C PHE A 791 21.29 0.52 8.99
N LYS A 792 22.24 1.06 9.76
CA LYS A 792 23.14 2.13 9.31
C LYS A 792 24.62 1.91 9.69
N THR A 793 24.99 0.72 10.17
CA THR A 793 26.36 0.40 10.60
C THR A 793 26.92 -0.83 9.87
N GLU A 794 28.25 -0.92 9.77
CA GLU A 794 28.90 -2.09 9.19
C GLU A 794 28.55 -3.38 9.96
N GLN A 795 28.45 -3.29 11.28
CA GLN A 795 28.06 -4.43 12.12
C GLN A 795 26.66 -4.93 11.73
N ARG A 796 25.68 -4.04 11.62
CA ARG A 796 24.32 -4.41 11.23
C ARG A 796 24.23 -4.97 9.81
N LEU A 797 25.06 -4.46 8.89
CA LEU A 797 25.17 -5.02 7.55
C LEU A 797 25.70 -6.47 7.59
N ALA A 798 26.73 -6.71 8.40
CA ALA A 798 27.29 -8.06 8.57
C ALA A 798 26.27 -9.03 9.17
N GLU A 799 25.57 -8.63 10.23
CA GLU A 799 24.52 -9.42 10.87
C GLU A 799 23.32 -9.70 9.93
N TYR A 800 22.93 -8.72 9.14
CA TYR A 800 21.86 -8.86 8.13
C TYR A 800 22.25 -9.89 7.07
N LYS A 801 23.47 -9.82 6.55
CA LYS A 801 24.00 -10.79 5.58
C LYS A 801 24.08 -12.19 6.18
N GLU A 802 24.68 -12.34 7.37
CA GLU A 802 24.82 -13.63 8.04
C GLU A 802 23.47 -14.34 8.21
N PHE A 803 22.43 -13.59 8.55
CA PHE A 803 21.10 -14.15 8.80
C PHE A 803 20.30 -14.41 7.53
N PHE A 804 20.29 -13.48 6.58
CA PHE A 804 19.41 -13.55 5.43
C PHE A 804 20.03 -14.17 4.16
N GLU A 805 21.37 -14.13 3.95
CA GLU A 805 21.96 -14.76 2.76
C GLU A 805 21.66 -16.27 2.64
N PRO A 806 21.60 -17.06 3.72
CA PRO A 806 21.19 -18.46 3.64
C PRO A 806 19.76 -18.66 3.09
N GLN A 807 18.92 -17.63 3.12
CA GLN A 807 17.51 -17.66 2.69
C GLN A 807 17.31 -17.18 1.25
N LEU A 808 18.37 -16.91 0.49
CA LEU A 808 18.30 -16.47 -0.91
C LEU A 808 17.64 -17.47 -1.87
N SER A 809 17.46 -18.73 -1.45
CA SER A 809 16.71 -19.73 -2.19
C SER A 809 15.20 -19.58 -2.06
N ASP A 810 14.72 -18.84 -1.07
CA ASP A 810 13.31 -18.54 -0.88
C ASP A 810 12.87 -17.46 -1.87
N LEU A 811 11.96 -17.81 -2.79
CA LEU A 811 11.49 -16.95 -3.87
C LEU A 811 10.77 -15.70 -3.36
N ALA A 812 10.01 -15.87 -2.28
CA ALA A 812 9.28 -14.77 -1.64
C ALA A 812 10.21 -13.70 -1.04
N LEU A 813 11.46 -14.04 -0.69
CA LEU A 813 12.37 -13.16 0.03
C LEU A 813 13.60 -12.73 -0.78
N SER A 814 14.03 -13.50 -1.77
CA SER A 814 15.35 -13.37 -2.40
C SER A 814 15.63 -11.98 -2.97
N ARG A 815 14.64 -11.35 -3.62
CA ARG A 815 14.78 -9.99 -4.17
C ARG A 815 15.00 -8.97 -3.07
N ASN A 816 14.16 -8.97 -2.04
CA ASN A 816 14.22 -8.03 -0.93
C ASN A 816 15.50 -8.20 -0.10
N ILE A 817 16.01 -9.42 0.04
CA ILE A 817 17.31 -9.68 0.68
C ILE A 817 18.45 -9.02 -0.11
N ARG A 818 18.52 -9.23 -1.44
CA ARG A 818 19.56 -8.64 -2.29
C ARG A 818 19.52 -7.12 -2.29
N MET A 819 18.34 -6.55 -2.41
CA MET A 819 18.14 -5.10 -2.33
C MET A 819 18.51 -4.56 -0.96
N GLY A 820 18.08 -5.23 0.10
CA GLY A 820 18.37 -4.84 1.48
C GLY A 820 19.87 -4.76 1.78
N ILE A 821 20.64 -5.70 1.29
CA ILE A 821 22.12 -5.67 1.41
C ILE A 821 22.68 -4.41 0.76
N LYS A 822 22.22 -4.06 -0.45
CA LYS A 822 22.66 -2.86 -1.19
C LYS A 822 22.22 -1.58 -0.48
N ASP A 823 20.99 -1.53 0.02
CA ASP A 823 20.45 -0.36 0.72
C ASP A 823 21.21 -0.05 2.02
N ILE A 824 21.52 -1.07 2.82
CA ILE A 824 22.31 -0.90 4.05
C ILE A 824 23.73 -0.47 3.69
N ALA A 825 24.38 -1.12 2.72
CA ALA A 825 25.73 -0.79 2.30
C ALA A 825 25.83 0.66 1.78
N ALA A 826 24.90 1.09 0.94
CA ALA A 826 24.82 2.46 0.42
C ALA A 826 24.68 3.49 1.56
N ARG A 827 23.85 3.19 2.57
CA ARG A 827 23.65 4.05 3.73
C ARG A 827 24.88 4.14 4.61
N VAL A 828 25.56 3.01 4.84
CA VAL A 828 26.84 2.98 5.59
C VAL A 828 27.89 3.84 4.90
N ASP A 829 28.05 3.70 3.59
CA ASP A 829 29.04 4.47 2.82
C ASP A 829 28.68 5.96 2.77
N LEU A 830 27.40 6.30 2.63
CA LEU A 830 26.91 7.67 2.67
C LEU A 830 27.22 8.33 4.02
N ILE A 831 26.96 7.64 5.12
CA ILE A 831 27.24 8.15 6.48
C ILE A 831 28.74 8.40 6.65
N LYS A 832 29.60 7.45 6.27
CA LYS A 832 31.06 7.62 6.34
C LYS A 832 31.54 8.85 5.58
N ARG A 833 30.97 9.11 4.40
CA ARG A 833 31.38 10.22 3.53
C ARG A 833 30.89 11.56 4.03
N GLU A 834 29.63 11.64 4.49
CA GLU A 834 28.93 12.91 4.69
C GLU A 834 28.85 13.36 6.16
N LYS A 835 29.00 12.45 7.15
CA LYS A 835 28.73 12.73 8.57
C LYS A 835 29.39 13.99 9.08
N ALA A 836 30.69 14.16 8.86
CA ALA A 836 31.45 15.32 9.35
C ALA A 836 30.98 16.65 8.73
N ALA A 837 30.65 16.66 7.44
CA ALA A 837 30.12 17.82 6.75
C ALA A 837 28.72 18.19 7.25
N VAL A 838 27.87 17.19 7.44
CA VAL A 838 26.50 17.36 7.97
C VAL A 838 26.53 17.89 9.40
N GLU A 839 27.31 17.31 10.30
CA GLU A 839 27.43 17.75 11.68
C GLU A 839 27.93 19.23 11.76
N ALA A 840 28.90 19.59 10.92
CA ALA A 840 29.44 20.95 10.87
C ALA A 840 28.38 21.97 10.42
N VAL A 841 27.65 21.67 9.36
CA VAL A 841 26.64 22.56 8.82
C VAL A 841 25.40 22.64 9.72
N VAL A 842 24.99 21.52 10.34
CA VAL A 842 23.91 21.48 11.35
C VAL A 842 24.28 22.41 12.53
N ALA A 843 25.51 22.34 13.04
CA ALA A 843 25.97 23.20 14.11
C ALA A 843 26.00 24.70 13.72
N GLN A 844 26.25 25.02 12.44
CA GLN A 844 26.18 26.37 11.91
C GLN A 844 24.74 26.91 11.90
N TYR A 845 23.81 26.19 11.30
CA TYR A 845 22.42 26.62 11.15
C TYR A 845 21.60 26.57 12.44
N ALA A 846 22.00 25.75 13.40
CA ALA A 846 21.42 25.73 14.76
C ALA A 846 21.72 27.02 15.54
N LYS A 847 22.83 27.72 15.24
CA LYS A 847 23.24 28.94 15.90
C LYS A 847 22.78 30.22 15.21
N ALA A 848 22.49 30.14 13.91
CA ALA A 848 22.00 31.27 13.11
C ALA A 848 20.49 31.48 13.32
#